data_3d9cf6fc69f5c0e60c5a7455111f87ae
#
_entry.id   3d9cf6fc69f5c0e60c5a7455111f87ae
#
_cell.length_a   1.000
_cell.length_b   1.000
_cell.length_c   1.000
_cell.angle_alpha   90.00
_cell.angle_beta   90.00
_cell.angle_gamma   90.00
#
_symmetry.space_group_name_H-M   'P 1'
#
loop_
_entity.id
_entity.type
_entity.pdbx_description
1 polymer ?
#
loop_
_entity_poly.entity_id
_entity_poly.type
_entity_poly.pdbx_seq_one_letter_code
_entity_poly.pdbx_strand_id
1 'polypeptide(L)'
;MRHFLKIINYFLGLVIFTIGFFFLKISSSFLDISSTEVFFKSYLTNNTYQYSVDINKIQLYLDRSQNKLITNIKIDFSNKLDQSKHHFYSKVDIPIQSILNFQLKYEFIFLLNELSTNKDNPNSSYSINAKGSIEPHIFLLDGKGSKLPIDLVKSLWPKNVGNGARLWVDRNLSNGNIKDLLFNINIPLDAYKIRNQLSKDNLNLKFNYENMKISFLKDMSSIYDASGEAFLDGERFKANLFKGKIKGADHQEINLINSYFIAQQYQIKHGPGQVNINADGQLRDLLLFLFQHPKDLKRFFPFEIEKMSALTKSNVSFKFPLKSKISFEEIEIFSNSMMKDFSLIGLLSKDFTSKALNVRVSNNGINILGDIFVDNQKLKLNWKQEFSNDENSAIVSFEGFLNDSFLNSFYINDKLDLKGKAFLNAKFYGDLKGFKRGAIEIDGKLLRLESKNILWTKPKFSPFSLSSSIAFTSSNEILLKKISFDGPLISIFGDMKIVNNVIENANFPIFKLYTSGDNISSDLSFKYINQDNKLTLSIIGEKLKLGNEGLLSFFSSNTSSDSSRDILLDINFDILVAKSGLNYKNVKFFLEKNSNLINSFQISANLKNEEVIEGTFSDKKNNNIQLYSKNIKNIIDISGLDIDIVGGPFNLKGVVNKQDNEMFTGELSLGKFSILKLPIFAKLLNISLPSLTSLLDDNSGINFKSASAEIKVNNSGIDIVDGVIKADSDVPIFGSSLGMTLSGVYGFSKKTDISGTLVPLEGFNTAPSKLPIVGGLFKGGEKGQGLIGINFRIYEDEKGKLNIQSNPLSILTPGFLQRIF
;
A
#
# COMPACT_ATOMS: atom_id res chain seq x y z
N MET A 1 60.44 -88.08 21.76
CA MET A 1 59.38 -88.18 20.78
C MET A 1 58.20 -89.07 21.26
N ARG A 2 58.37 -90.20 21.80
CA ARG A 2 57.26 -91.06 22.32
C ARG A 2 56.45 -90.42 23.47
N HIS A 3 57.04 -89.71 24.41
CA HIS A 3 56.31 -89.01 25.49
C HIS A 3 55.53 -87.78 24.98
N PHE A 4 56.06 -87.05 24.01
CA PHE A 4 55.39 -85.90 23.39
C PHE A 4 54.14 -86.33 22.61
N LEU A 5 54.22 -87.46 21.86
CA LEU A 5 53.05 -88.03 21.18
C LEU A 5 51.98 -88.52 22.13
N LYS A 6 52.36 -89.05 23.33
CA LYS A 6 51.38 -89.41 24.34
C LYS A 6 50.68 -88.20 24.95
N ILE A 7 51.41 -87.11 25.22
CA ILE A 7 50.78 -85.86 25.71
C ILE A 7 49.84 -85.29 24.70
N ILE A 8 50.20 -85.27 23.41
CA ILE A 8 49.31 -84.84 22.35
C ILE A 8 48.04 -85.68 22.25
N ASN A 9 48.20 -87.08 22.36
CA ASN A 9 47.05 -87.98 22.36
C ASN A 9 46.13 -87.78 23.58
N TYR A 10 46.69 -87.53 24.79
CA TYR A 10 45.90 -87.24 25.97
C TYR A 10 45.18 -85.88 25.84
N PHE A 11 45.86 -84.89 25.32
CA PHE A 11 45.27 -83.55 25.05
C PHE A 11 44.15 -83.64 23.98
N LEU A 12 44.40 -84.36 22.88
CA LEU A 12 43.41 -84.61 21.85
C LEU A 12 42.21 -85.40 22.40
N GLY A 13 42.49 -86.45 23.22
CA GLY A 13 41.47 -87.19 23.89
C GLY A 13 40.64 -86.36 24.87
N LEU A 14 41.27 -85.44 25.61
CA LEU A 14 40.64 -84.55 26.53
C LEU A 14 39.76 -83.50 25.71
N VAL A 15 40.29 -83.06 24.62
CA VAL A 15 39.55 -82.13 23.73
C VAL A 15 38.33 -82.83 23.13
N ILE A 16 38.49 -84.10 22.63
CA ILE A 16 37.37 -84.87 22.09
C ILE A 16 36.37 -85.19 23.20
N PHE A 17 36.82 -85.55 24.42
CA PHE A 17 35.93 -85.76 25.53
C PHE A 17 35.19 -84.55 26.00
N THR A 18 35.85 -83.42 26.09
CA THR A 18 35.20 -82.17 26.45
C THR A 18 34.21 -81.71 25.38
N ILE A 19 34.54 -81.85 24.09
CA ILE A 19 33.61 -81.59 22.99
C ILE A 19 32.43 -82.55 23.03
N GLY A 20 32.72 -83.87 23.26
CA GLY A 20 31.69 -84.89 23.36
C GLY A 20 30.78 -84.70 24.57
N PHE A 21 31.34 -84.33 25.73
CA PHE A 21 30.58 -84.01 26.94
C PHE A 21 29.73 -82.73 26.73
N PHE A 22 30.33 -81.73 26.11
CA PHE A 22 29.63 -80.54 25.76
C PHE A 22 28.45 -80.81 24.81
N PHE A 23 28.68 -81.66 23.79
CA PHE A 23 27.66 -82.09 22.85
C PHE A 23 26.55 -82.95 23.51
N LEU A 24 26.90 -83.83 24.42
CA LEU A 24 25.93 -84.58 25.21
C LEU A 24 25.11 -83.72 26.12
N LYS A 25 25.71 -82.77 26.76
CA LYS A 25 25.01 -81.80 27.63
C LYS A 25 24.00 -80.92 26.86
N ILE A 26 24.40 -80.30 25.76
CA ILE A 26 23.50 -79.53 24.95
C ILE A 26 22.42 -80.32 24.22
N SER A 27 22.66 -81.67 24.10
CA SER A 27 21.67 -82.53 23.43
C SER A 27 20.70 -83.20 24.39
N SER A 28 20.94 -83.16 25.69
CA SER A 28 20.07 -83.75 26.74
C SER A 28 19.31 -82.69 27.55
N SER A 29 19.85 -81.45 27.62
CA SER A 29 19.25 -80.36 28.38
C SER A 29 19.82 -79.02 27.89
N PHE A 30 19.21 -77.96 28.30
CA PHE A 30 19.72 -76.54 28.02
C PHE A 30 21.05 -76.38 28.78
N LEU A 31 22.04 -75.87 28.07
CA LEU A 31 23.29 -75.39 28.67
C LEU A 31 23.13 -73.89 28.90
N ASP A 32 23.15 -73.50 30.15
CA ASP A 32 23.15 -72.10 30.53
C ASP A 32 24.58 -71.57 30.47
N ILE A 33 24.79 -70.63 29.55
CA ILE A 33 26.08 -69.94 29.35
C ILE A 33 25.99 -68.47 29.73
N SER A 34 25.04 -68.10 30.59
CA SER A 34 24.85 -66.72 31.06
C SER A 34 26.13 -66.17 31.74
N SER A 35 27.00 -67.00 32.29
CA SER A 35 28.32 -66.59 32.81
C SER A 35 29.23 -65.91 31.77
N THR A 36 28.98 -66.10 30.49
CA THR A 36 29.68 -65.37 29.40
C THR A 36 29.16 -63.98 29.17
N GLU A 37 28.22 -63.50 29.96
CA GLU A 37 27.57 -62.19 29.83
C GLU A 37 28.57 -61.02 29.74
N VAL A 38 29.70 -61.10 30.45
CA VAL A 38 30.68 -60.02 30.48
C VAL A 38 31.18 -59.65 29.10
N PHE A 39 31.38 -60.65 28.22
CA PHE A 39 31.80 -60.37 26.82
C PHE A 39 30.70 -59.69 25.98
N PHE A 40 29.47 -60.19 26.11
CA PHE A 40 28.34 -59.62 25.37
C PHE A 40 27.91 -58.27 25.94
N LYS A 41 27.94 -58.08 27.24
CA LYS A 41 27.60 -56.85 27.95
C LYS A 41 28.52 -55.70 27.57
N SER A 42 29.83 -55.95 27.48
CA SER A 42 30.81 -54.95 27.08
C SER A 42 30.56 -54.43 25.61
N TYR A 43 30.27 -55.38 24.71
CA TYR A 43 29.97 -55.07 23.31
C TYR A 43 28.65 -54.28 23.15
N LEU A 44 27.62 -54.70 23.86
CA LEU A 44 26.30 -54.04 23.81
C LEU A 44 26.33 -52.67 24.47
N THR A 45 26.93 -52.50 25.63
CA THR A 45 27.03 -51.20 26.32
C THR A 45 27.86 -50.18 25.57
N ASN A 46 28.91 -50.60 24.87
CA ASN A 46 29.68 -49.69 24.01
C ASN A 46 28.89 -49.16 22.80
N ASN A 47 27.82 -49.85 22.41
CA ASN A 47 26.97 -49.49 21.27
C ASN A 47 25.63 -48.81 21.65
N THR A 48 25.24 -48.87 22.96
CA THR A 48 23.97 -48.34 23.48
C THR A 48 24.20 -47.38 24.65
N TYR A 49 24.73 -46.19 24.41
CA TYR A 49 25.14 -45.23 25.46
C TYR A 49 24.07 -44.86 26.48
N GLN A 50 22.81 -44.89 26.08
CA GLN A 50 21.69 -44.44 26.92
C GLN A 50 21.07 -45.59 27.75
N TYR A 51 21.44 -46.85 27.49
CA TYR A 51 20.83 -47.99 28.15
C TYR A 51 21.85 -48.74 29.02
N SER A 52 21.40 -49.19 30.17
CA SER A 52 22.07 -50.27 30.90
C SER A 52 21.55 -51.58 30.34
N VAL A 53 22.44 -52.53 30.20
CA VAL A 53 22.15 -53.88 29.64
C VAL A 53 22.33 -54.94 30.71
N ASP A 54 21.30 -55.74 30.99
CA ASP A 54 21.32 -56.85 31.83
C ASP A 54 20.96 -58.13 31.05
N ILE A 55 21.87 -59.07 31.02
CA ILE A 55 21.65 -60.28 30.28
C ILE A 55 21.07 -61.32 31.27
N ASN A 56 19.78 -61.60 31.13
CA ASN A 56 19.06 -62.43 32.04
C ASN A 56 19.34 -63.91 31.78
N LYS A 57 19.49 -64.30 30.52
CA LYS A 57 19.65 -65.71 30.19
C LYS A 57 20.25 -65.94 28.81
N ILE A 58 21.23 -66.81 28.71
CA ILE A 58 21.74 -67.31 27.43
C ILE A 58 21.73 -68.86 27.55
N GLN A 59 20.88 -69.46 26.72
CA GLN A 59 20.72 -70.94 26.75
C GLN A 59 21.02 -71.49 25.38
N LEU A 60 21.82 -72.58 25.41
CA LEU A 60 22.11 -73.39 24.24
C LEU A 60 21.51 -74.81 24.44
N TYR A 61 20.89 -75.30 23.37
CA TYR A 61 20.48 -76.69 23.32
C TYR A 61 20.51 -77.22 21.89
N LEU A 62 20.62 -78.54 21.76
CA LEU A 62 20.63 -79.22 20.49
C LEU A 62 19.26 -79.82 20.20
N ASP A 63 18.58 -79.36 19.21
CA ASP A 63 17.37 -79.96 18.64
C ASP A 63 17.77 -81.07 17.69
N ARG A 64 17.72 -82.35 18.21
CA ARG A 64 18.06 -83.55 17.44
C ARG A 64 17.09 -83.84 16.30
N SER A 65 15.82 -83.40 16.46
CA SER A 65 14.78 -83.65 15.45
C SER A 65 14.99 -82.80 14.18
N GLN A 66 15.56 -81.60 14.33
CA GLN A 66 15.86 -80.70 13.25
C GLN A 66 17.36 -80.57 12.92
N ASN A 67 18.24 -81.29 13.68
CA ASN A 67 19.68 -81.16 13.53
C ASN A 67 20.20 -79.73 13.61
N LYS A 68 19.66 -78.95 14.57
CA LYS A 68 19.98 -77.52 14.77
C LYS A 68 20.51 -77.31 16.19
N LEU A 69 21.55 -76.47 16.32
CA LEU A 69 21.93 -75.83 17.56
C LEU A 69 21.07 -74.63 17.80
N ILE A 70 20.30 -74.54 18.85
CA ILE A 70 19.39 -73.45 19.18
C ILE A 70 19.99 -72.70 20.35
N THR A 71 20.05 -71.33 20.14
CA THR A 71 20.44 -70.36 21.16
C THR A 71 19.29 -69.49 21.51
N ASN A 72 18.87 -69.47 22.78
CA ASN A 72 17.87 -68.49 23.28
C ASN A 72 18.57 -67.43 24.12
N ILE A 73 18.34 -66.19 23.82
CA ILE A 73 18.94 -65.03 24.48
C ILE A 73 17.83 -64.14 25.02
N LYS A 74 17.90 -63.79 26.32
CA LYS A 74 17.01 -62.84 26.97
C LYS A 74 17.83 -61.70 27.55
N ILE A 75 17.55 -60.53 27.20
CA ILE A 75 18.26 -59.30 27.60
C ILE A 75 17.26 -58.28 28.04
N ASP A 76 17.53 -57.58 29.14
CA ASP A 76 16.80 -56.40 29.57
C ASP A 76 17.65 -55.15 29.32
N PHE A 77 17.06 -54.18 28.66
CA PHE A 77 17.62 -52.84 28.49
C PHE A 77 16.87 -51.88 29.38
N SER A 78 17.56 -51.11 30.21
CA SER A 78 16.94 -50.04 31.02
C SER A 78 17.52 -48.71 30.58
N ASN A 79 16.62 -47.78 30.20
CA ASN A 79 17.03 -46.41 29.82
C ASN A 79 17.51 -45.69 31.08
N LYS A 80 18.68 -45.07 31.03
CA LYS A 80 19.31 -44.36 32.16
C LYS A 80 18.60 -43.04 32.48
N LEU A 81 17.81 -42.48 31.54
CA LEU A 81 17.15 -41.18 31.72
C LEU A 81 15.73 -41.31 32.29
N ASP A 82 14.91 -42.20 31.75
CA ASP A 82 13.49 -42.37 32.12
C ASP A 82 13.17 -43.69 32.83
N GLN A 83 14.18 -44.51 33.07
CA GLN A 83 14.08 -45.82 33.71
C GLN A 83 13.13 -46.81 32.99
N SER A 84 12.74 -46.52 31.74
CA SER A 84 11.97 -47.48 30.95
C SER A 84 12.73 -48.77 30.74
N LYS A 85 12.03 -49.90 30.83
CA LYS A 85 12.62 -51.25 30.69
C LYS A 85 12.13 -51.88 29.40
N HIS A 86 13.04 -52.47 28.65
CA HIS A 86 12.76 -53.09 27.37
C HIS A 86 13.25 -54.57 27.43
N HIS A 87 12.42 -55.50 27.06
CA HIS A 87 12.78 -56.90 26.96
C HIS A 87 13.10 -57.28 25.54
N PHE A 88 14.28 -57.78 25.34
CA PHE A 88 14.73 -58.36 24.09
C PHE A 88 14.82 -59.88 24.24
N TYR A 89 14.17 -60.59 23.37
CA TYR A 89 14.26 -62.00 23.21
C TYR A 89 14.75 -62.30 21.79
N SER A 90 15.80 -63.15 21.69
CA SER A 90 16.25 -63.68 20.40
C SER A 90 16.37 -65.19 20.47
N LYS A 91 15.94 -65.89 19.46
CA LYS A 91 16.17 -67.31 19.20
C LYS A 91 16.99 -67.42 17.92
N VAL A 92 18.11 -68.08 18.00
CA VAL A 92 19.00 -68.33 16.84
C VAL A 92 19.10 -69.84 16.64
N ASP A 93 18.77 -70.24 15.42
CA ASP A 93 18.82 -71.66 14.99
C ASP A 93 19.95 -71.82 13.99
N ILE A 94 20.96 -72.67 14.36
CA ILE A 94 22.14 -72.88 13.54
C ILE A 94 22.13 -74.34 13.08
N PRO A 95 22.03 -74.67 11.82
CA PRO A 95 22.14 -76.02 11.32
C PRO A 95 23.53 -76.63 11.67
N ILE A 96 23.57 -77.80 12.21
CA ILE A 96 24.85 -78.48 12.60
C ILE A 96 25.74 -78.62 11.38
N GLN A 97 25.19 -78.97 10.25
CA GLN A 97 25.95 -79.16 9.02
C GLN A 97 26.65 -77.82 8.60
N SER A 98 26.06 -76.65 8.88
CA SER A 98 26.71 -75.38 8.66
C SER A 98 27.92 -75.14 9.53
N ILE A 99 27.84 -75.59 10.77
CA ILE A 99 28.98 -75.57 11.70
C ILE A 99 30.11 -76.48 11.23
N LEU A 100 29.78 -77.71 10.84
CA LEU A 100 30.74 -78.70 10.38
C LEU A 100 31.43 -78.30 9.07
N ASN A 101 30.69 -77.60 8.16
CA ASN A 101 31.21 -77.16 6.88
C ASN A 101 31.87 -75.76 6.93
N PHE A 102 31.99 -75.15 8.14
CA PHE A 102 32.48 -73.80 8.35
C PHE A 102 31.75 -72.78 7.50
N GLN A 103 30.45 -73.00 7.19
CA GLN A 103 29.59 -72.13 6.45
C GLN A 103 28.80 -71.29 7.42
N LEU A 104 28.73 -69.92 7.13
CA LEU A 104 27.93 -68.96 7.91
C LEU A 104 26.47 -69.08 7.47
N LYS A 105 25.72 -70.00 8.04
CA LYS A 105 24.30 -70.23 7.81
C LYS A 105 23.55 -70.37 9.13
N TYR A 106 22.64 -69.38 9.43
CA TYR A 106 21.77 -69.49 10.57
C TYR A 106 20.49 -68.72 10.39
N GLU A 107 19.43 -69.20 11.03
CA GLU A 107 18.15 -68.53 11.09
C GLU A 107 17.99 -67.85 12.46
N PHE A 108 17.31 -66.68 12.52
CA PHE A 108 17.06 -66.02 13.78
C PHE A 108 15.68 -65.38 13.83
N ILE A 109 15.12 -65.36 15.05
CA ILE A 109 13.91 -64.61 15.35
C ILE A 109 14.27 -63.72 16.53
N PHE A 110 13.84 -62.47 16.49
CA PHE A 110 13.95 -61.64 17.66
C PHE A 110 12.62 -60.90 17.93
N LEU A 111 12.35 -60.65 19.20
CA LEU A 111 11.23 -59.91 19.73
C LEU A 111 11.78 -58.84 20.67
N LEU A 112 11.37 -57.61 20.50
CA LEU A 112 11.63 -56.51 21.42
C LEU A 112 10.28 -55.95 21.87
N ASN A 113 10.04 -55.93 23.17
CA ASN A 113 8.81 -55.39 23.75
C ASN A 113 9.13 -54.47 24.92
N GLU A 114 8.25 -53.53 25.18
CA GLU A 114 8.28 -52.72 26.40
C GLU A 114 7.63 -53.49 27.54
N LEU A 115 8.25 -53.45 28.72
CA LEU A 115 7.62 -53.83 29.95
C LEU A 115 6.81 -52.63 30.47
N SER A 116 5.51 -52.72 30.31
CA SER A 116 4.61 -51.72 30.93
C SER A 116 4.72 -51.86 32.46
N THR A 117 5.45 -50.95 33.08
CA THR A 117 5.50 -50.82 34.56
C THR A 117 4.22 -50.17 35.09
N ASN A 118 3.35 -49.68 34.23
CA ASN A 118 2.13 -48.98 34.60
C ASN A 118 0.89 -49.79 34.21
N LYS A 119 0.23 -50.37 35.22
CA LYS A 119 -1.01 -51.15 35.06
C LYS A 119 -2.18 -50.32 34.51
N ASP A 120 -2.07 -49.01 34.55
CA ASP A 120 -3.18 -48.09 34.22
C ASP A 120 -3.24 -47.69 32.74
N ASN A 121 -2.26 -48.05 31.89
CA ASN A 121 -2.32 -47.73 30.47
C ASN A 121 -1.81 -48.88 29.58
N PRO A 122 -2.65 -49.91 29.32
CA PRO A 122 -2.26 -51.06 28.50
C PRO A 122 -2.01 -50.70 27.00
N ASN A 123 -2.30 -49.49 26.58
CA ASN A 123 -2.16 -49.02 25.18
C ASN A 123 -0.79 -48.40 24.82
N SER A 124 0.17 -48.37 25.74
CA SER A 124 1.49 -47.73 25.53
C SER A 124 2.59 -48.72 25.10
N SER A 125 2.34 -50.01 25.01
CA SER A 125 3.36 -50.98 24.67
C SER A 125 3.75 -50.97 23.19
N TYR A 126 5.03 -50.77 22.91
CA TYR A 126 5.60 -50.96 21.57
C TYR A 126 6.15 -52.41 21.41
N SER A 127 6.22 -52.83 20.15
CA SER A 127 6.83 -54.14 19.85
C SER A 127 7.55 -54.14 18.51
N ILE A 128 8.63 -54.90 18.42
CA ILE A 128 9.28 -55.27 17.16
C ILE A 128 9.35 -56.82 17.13
N ASN A 129 8.88 -57.36 16.02
CA ASN A 129 8.98 -58.79 15.75
C ASN A 129 9.66 -58.98 14.40
N ALA A 130 10.76 -59.69 14.35
CA ALA A 130 11.44 -59.93 13.10
C ALA A 130 11.99 -61.36 13.06
N LYS A 131 12.05 -61.88 11.84
CA LYS A 131 12.69 -63.15 11.51
C LYS A 131 13.69 -62.92 10.39
N GLY A 132 14.80 -63.61 10.43
CA GLY A 132 15.79 -63.46 9.39
C GLY A 132 16.66 -64.73 9.25
N SER A 133 17.48 -64.73 8.21
CA SER A 133 18.52 -65.70 8.00
C SER A 133 19.79 -65.06 7.46
N ILE A 134 20.93 -65.66 7.84
CA ILE A 134 22.19 -65.33 7.16
C ILE A 134 22.60 -66.62 6.43
N GLU A 135 22.82 -66.43 5.14
CA GLU A 135 23.36 -67.46 4.27
C GLU A 135 24.73 -67.04 3.71
N PRO A 136 25.56 -67.91 3.12
CA PRO A 136 26.90 -67.51 2.68
C PRO A 136 26.98 -66.26 1.78
N HIS A 137 25.94 -66.03 1.03
CA HIS A 137 25.92 -64.93 0.06
C HIS A 137 24.81 -63.91 0.27
N ILE A 138 23.90 -64.11 1.26
CA ILE A 138 22.72 -63.29 1.39
C ILE A 138 22.30 -63.09 2.86
N PHE A 139 21.88 -61.89 3.18
CA PHE A 139 21.23 -61.55 4.45
C PHE A 139 19.75 -61.26 4.20
N LEU A 140 18.88 -62.02 4.83
CA LEU A 140 17.43 -61.84 4.78
C LEU A 140 16.92 -61.40 6.15
N LEU A 141 16.01 -60.40 6.17
CA LEU A 141 15.36 -59.97 7.40
C LEU A 141 13.97 -59.40 7.07
N ASP A 142 12.95 -60.05 7.63
CA ASP A 142 11.56 -59.64 7.60
C ASP A 142 11.07 -59.27 8.97
N GLY A 143 10.32 -58.16 9.08
CA GLY A 143 9.76 -57.85 10.38
C GLY A 143 8.69 -56.77 10.37
N LYS A 144 8.08 -56.64 11.52
CA LYS A 144 7.07 -55.62 11.81
C LYS A 144 7.30 -55.01 13.18
N GLY A 145 6.93 -53.74 13.31
CA GLY A 145 6.96 -53.01 14.57
C GLY A 145 5.73 -52.15 14.77
N SER A 146 5.37 -51.89 16.02
CA SER A 146 4.22 -51.03 16.35
C SER A 146 4.58 -50.04 17.44
N LYS A 147 4.12 -48.79 17.29
CA LYS A 147 4.24 -47.70 18.29
C LYS A 147 5.65 -47.45 18.81
N LEU A 148 6.67 -47.51 17.96
CA LEU A 148 8.07 -47.33 18.37
C LEU A 148 8.38 -45.85 18.62
N PRO A 149 8.75 -45.44 19.84
CA PRO A 149 9.24 -44.10 20.10
C PRO A 149 10.46 -43.80 19.24
N ILE A 150 10.54 -42.57 18.66
CA ILE A 150 11.66 -42.22 17.78
C ILE A 150 13.02 -42.32 18.48
N ASP A 151 13.08 -42.02 19.77
CA ASP A 151 14.32 -42.10 20.53
C ASP A 151 14.81 -43.56 20.70
N LEU A 152 13.88 -44.51 20.81
CA LEU A 152 14.23 -45.94 20.77
C LEU A 152 14.78 -46.32 19.39
N VAL A 153 14.15 -45.89 18.31
CA VAL A 153 14.65 -46.16 16.95
C VAL A 153 16.04 -45.60 16.74
N LYS A 154 16.33 -44.37 17.22
CA LYS A 154 17.67 -43.79 17.17
C LYS A 154 18.69 -44.61 17.93
N SER A 155 18.33 -45.09 19.10
CA SER A 155 19.22 -45.89 19.96
C SER A 155 19.53 -47.26 19.38
N LEU A 156 18.57 -47.86 18.70
CA LEU A 156 18.71 -49.17 18.06
C LEU A 156 19.38 -49.12 16.69
N TRP A 157 19.49 -47.92 16.08
CA TRP A 157 20.07 -47.79 14.73
C TRP A 157 21.60 -48.03 14.74
N PRO A 158 22.11 -49.06 14.03
CA PRO A 158 23.52 -49.38 14.02
C PRO A 158 24.40 -48.25 13.49
N LYS A 159 25.50 -47.93 14.15
CA LYS A 159 26.39 -46.80 13.82
C LYS A 159 26.92 -46.83 12.40
N ASN A 160 27.10 -48.01 11.83
CA ASN A 160 27.72 -48.21 10.52
C ASN A 160 26.72 -48.40 9.37
N VAL A 161 25.44 -48.31 9.64
CA VAL A 161 24.37 -48.50 8.64
C VAL A 161 23.75 -47.15 8.28
N GLY A 162 23.82 -46.74 7.00
CA GLY A 162 23.20 -45.52 6.52
C GLY A 162 23.64 -44.26 7.27
N ASN A 163 24.92 -44.08 7.48
CA ASN A 163 25.48 -43.06 8.41
C ASN A 163 24.95 -41.65 8.19
N GLY A 164 24.77 -41.22 6.92
CA GLY A 164 24.20 -39.93 6.61
C GLY A 164 22.73 -39.77 7.08
N ALA A 165 21.91 -40.80 6.79
CA ALA A 165 20.51 -40.83 7.20
C ALA A 165 20.38 -40.91 8.73
N ARG A 166 21.18 -41.75 9.37
CA ARG A 166 21.21 -41.88 10.82
C ARG A 166 21.55 -40.57 11.52
N LEU A 167 22.59 -39.88 11.09
CA LEU A 167 23.00 -38.60 11.66
C LEU A 167 21.94 -37.52 11.42
N TRP A 168 21.26 -37.57 10.28
CA TRP A 168 20.17 -36.65 10.00
C TRP A 168 18.97 -36.88 10.93
N VAL A 169 18.52 -38.15 11.07
CA VAL A 169 17.43 -38.56 11.98
C VAL A 169 17.75 -38.20 13.43
N ASP A 170 18.97 -38.45 13.86
CA ASP A 170 19.42 -38.16 15.22
C ASP A 170 19.31 -36.66 15.56
N ARG A 171 19.68 -35.79 14.63
CA ARG A 171 19.71 -34.34 14.83
C ARG A 171 18.36 -33.68 14.60
N ASN A 172 17.54 -34.23 13.70
CA ASN A 172 16.41 -33.52 13.14
C ASN A 172 15.04 -34.08 13.54
N LEU A 173 14.95 -35.28 14.04
CA LEU A 173 13.69 -35.85 14.51
C LEU A 173 13.69 -35.92 16.04
N SER A 174 12.58 -35.57 16.65
CA SER A 174 12.37 -35.75 18.10
C SER A 174 10.87 -35.88 18.37
N ASN A 175 10.55 -36.45 19.53
CA ASN A 175 9.17 -36.76 19.93
C ASN A 175 8.48 -37.69 18.91
N GLY A 176 7.30 -38.18 19.25
CA GLY A 176 6.48 -38.97 18.34
C GLY A 176 6.87 -40.44 18.23
N ASN A 177 6.07 -41.17 17.48
CA ASN A 177 6.15 -42.61 17.36
C ASN A 177 6.11 -43.06 15.91
N ILE A 178 6.79 -44.16 15.61
CA ILE A 178 6.64 -44.91 14.37
C ILE A 178 5.59 -45.99 14.59
N LYS A 179 4.59 -46.04 13.73
CA LYS A 179 3.52 -47.03 13.71
C LYS A 179 3.60 -47.88 12.46
N ASP A 180 3.05 -49.08 12.54
CA ASP A 180 2.86 -50.00 11.42
C ASP A 180 4.16 -50.17 10.59
N LEU A 181 5.28 -50.26 11.29
CA LEU A 181 6.56 -50.52 10.66
C LEU A 181 6.54 -51.92 10.01
N LEU A 182 6.83 -51.93 8.72
CA LEU A 182 7.08 -53.14 7.94
C LEU A 182 8.46 -53.02 7.29
N PHE A 183 9.28 -54.04 7.39
CA PHE A 183 10.57 -54.07 6.72
C PHE A 183 10.88 -55.43 6.14
N ASN A 184 11.44 -55.40 4.95
CA ASN A 184 11.98 -56.56 4.26
C ASN A 184 13.36 -56.18 3.70
N ILE A 185 14.37 -56.91 4.13
CA ILE A 185 15.77 -56.70 3.77
C ILE A 185 16.28 -57.96 3.11
N ASN A 186 16.82 -57.84 1.91
CA ASN A 186 17.39 -58.92 1.13
C ASN A 186 18.71 -58.44 0.51
N ILE A 187 19.79 -58.47 1.30
CA ILE A 187 21.05 -57.87 0.88
C ILE A 187 22.05 -58.98 0.52
N PRO A 188 22.54 -59.03 -0.73
CA PRO A 188 23.67 -59.86 -1.07
C PRO A 188 24.91 -59.44 -0.30
N LEU A 189 25.54 -60.39 0.47
CA LEU A 189 26.70 -60.06 1.30
C LEU A 189 27.92 -59.65 0.48
N ASP A 190 28.01 -60.06 -0.77
CA ASP A 190 29.03 -59.61 -1.71
C ASP A 190 28.83 -58.18 -2.21
N ALA A 191 27.59 -57.69 -2.25
CA ALA A 191 27.30 -56.31 -2.63
C ALA A 191 27.93 -55.30 -1.66
N TYR A 192 28.05 -55.64 -0.37
CA TYR A 192 28.71 -54.79 0.62
C TYR A 192 30.21 -54.62 0.37
N LYS A 193 30.86 -55.69 -0.19
CA LYS A 193 32.30 -55.64 -0.54
C LYS A 193 32.60 -54.84 -1.79
N ILE A 194 31.67 -54.78 -2.76
CA ILE A 194 31.88 -54.23 -4.12
C ILE A 194 31.34 -52.82 -4.25
N ARG A 195 30.73 -52.21 -3.23
CA ARG A 195 30.02 -50.92 -3.29
C ARG A 195 28.94 -50.83 -4.38
N ASN A 196 28.34 -51.96 -4.74
CA ASN A 196 27.25 -52.02 -5.67
C ASN A 196 26.01 -51.35 -5.06
N GLN A 197 25.27 -50.62 -5.91
CA GLN A 197 24.00 -50.01 -5.53
C GLN A 197 22.98 -51.10 -5.21
N LEU A 198 22.25 -50.94 -4.10
CA LEU A 198 21.12 -51.78 -3.78
C LEU A 198 20.01 -51.59 -4.82
N SER A 199 19.41 -52.67 -5.29
CA SER A 199 18.21 -52.64 -6.13
C SER A 199 16.96 -52.42 -5.28
N LYS A 200 15.82 -52.10 -5.96
CA LYS A 200 14.53 -51.93 -5.29
C LYS A 200 14.14 -53.08 -4.37
N ASP A 201 14.48 -54.29 -4.73
CA ASP A 201 14.09 -55.50 -4.03
C ASP A 201 15.01 -55.85 -2.84
N ASN A 202 16.16 -55.16 -2.74
CA ASN A 202 17.12 -55.45 -1.66
C ASN A 202 16.74 -54.84 -0.31
N LEU A 203 15.96 -53.73 -0.33
CA LEU A 203 15.57 -53.04 0.89
C LEU A 203 14.17 -52.47 0.70
N ASN A 204 13.27 -52.86 1.60
CA ASN A 204 11.91 -52.33 1.65
C ASN A 204 11.58 -51.98 3.09
N LEU A 205 11.28 -50.69 3.33
CA LEU A 205 10.87 -50.18 4.62
C LEU A 205 9.63 -49.29 4.42
N LYS A 206 8.57 -49.62 5.15
CA LYS A 206 7.34 -48.81 5.16
C LYS A 206 6.89 -48.61 6.60
N PHE A 207 6.54 -47.37 6.95
CA PHE A 207 6.02 -47.06 8.26
C PHE A 207 5.13 -45.81 8.25
N ASN A 208 4.22 -45.74 9.21
CA ASN A 208 3.51 -44.54 9.58
C ASN A 208 4.23 -43.86 10.74
N TYR A 209 4.11 -42.52 10.83
CA TYR A 209 4.63 -41.74 11.95
C TYR A 209 3.59 -40.77 12.46
N GLU A 210 3.61 -40.48 13.75
CA GLU A 210 2.68 -39.58 14.40
C GLU A 210 3.36 -38.73 15.48
N ASN A 211 2.83 -37.49 15.65
CA ASN A 211 3.27 -36.54 16.67
C ASN A 211 4.77 -36.23 16.62
N MET A 212 5.36 -36.34 15.43
CA MET A 212 6.79 -36.14 15.22
C MET A 212 7.13 -34.65 15.21
N LYS A 213 8.22 -34.27 15.87
CA LYS A 213 8.85 -32.96 15.65
C LYS A 213 9.98 -33.13 14.64
N ILE A 214 9.92 -32.33 13.56
CA ILE A 214 10.90 -32.37 12.46
C ILE A 214 11.60 -31.02 12.37
N SER A 215 12.91 -31.00 12.61
CA SER A 215 13.77 -29.82 12.51
C SER A 215 14.62 -29.94 11.26
N PHE A 216 14.18 -29.44 10.11
CA PHE A 216 14.82 -29.73 8.83
C PHE A 216 16.00 -28.80 8.48
N LEU A 217 16.06 -27.58 9.05
CA LEU A 217 17.18 -26.65 8.92
C LEU A 217 17.46 -25.97 10.28
N LYS A 218 18.74 -25.73 10.57
CA LYS A 218 19.24 -25.29 11.88
C LYS A 218 18.58 -24.01 12.39
N ASP A 219 18.31 -23.05 11.51
CA ASP A 219 17.83 -21.72 11.88
C ASP A 219 16.36 -21.47 11.49
N MET A 220 15.62 -22.54 11.16
CA MET A 220 14.21 -22.47 10.82
C MET A 220 13.33 -23.11 11.89
N SER A 221 12.10 -22.60 12.00
CA SER A 221 11.08 -23.18 12.88
C SER A 221 10.80 -24.63 12.51
N SER A 222 10.70 -25.50 13.52
CA SER A 222 10.43 -26.94 13.34
C SER A 222 8.96 -27.18 12.97
N ILE A 223 8.71 -28.30 12.30
CA ILE A 223 7.36 -28.84 12.12
C ILE A 223 7.01 -29.63 13.40
N TYR A 224 5.86 -29.34 13.98
CA TYR A 224 5.31 -30.02 15.15
C TYR A 224 4.09 -30.84 14.75
N ASP A 225 3.76 -31.86 15.58
CA ASP A 225 2.60 -32.74 15.40
C ASP A 225 2.55 -33.37 14.01
N ALA A 226 3.73 -33.61 13.44
CA ALA A 226 3.86 -34.19 12.11
C ALA A 226 3.36 -35.62 12.11
N SER A 227 2.47 -35.97 11.19
CA SER A 227 1.96 -37.31 11.00
C SER A 227 1.87 -37.64 9.52
N GLY A 228 2.23 -38.87 9.18
CA GLY A 228 2.30 -39.29 7.79
C GLY A 228 2.79 -40.72 7.64
N GLU A 229 3.26 -41.01 6.44
CA GLU A 229 3.85 -42.28 6.09
C GLU A 229 5.24 -42.12 5.44
N ALA A 230 6.10 -43.06 5.58
CA ALA A 230 7.38 -43.10 4.90
C ALA A 230 7.65 -44.44 4.26
N PHE A 231 8.33 -44.40 3.16
CA PHE A 231 8.71 -45.55 2.36
C PHE A 231 10.17 -45.41 1.92
N LEU A 232 10.92 -46.44 2.10
CA LEU A 232 12.30 -46.57 1.62
C LEU A 232 12.43 -47.88 0.83
N ASP A 233 12.92 -47.85 -0.39
CA ASP A 233 13.39 -48.99 -1.15
C ASP A 233 14.89 -48.84 -1.44
N GLY A 234 15.48 -49.81 -2.16
CA GLY A 234 16.89 -49.75 -2.50
C GLY A 234 17.29 -48.54 -3.37
N GLU A 235 16.37 -47.80 -3.98
CA GLU A 235 16.65 -46.68 -4.87
C GLU A 235 16.16 -45.33 -4.33
N ARG A 236 15.04 -45.31 -3.63
CA ARG A 236 14.38 -44.08 -3.24
C ARG A 236 13.87 -44.07 -1.80
N PHE A 237 13.87 -42.92 -1.20
CA PHE A 237 13.16 -42.62 0.04
C PHE A 237 12.05 -41.60 -0.23
N LYS A 238 10.84 -41.88 0.26
CA LYS A 238 9.72 -40.92 0.19
C LYS A 238 9.07 -40.85 1.58
N ALA A 239 8.85 -39.62 2.05
CA ALA A 239 8.06 -39.32 3.24
C ALA A 239 6.90 -38.44 2.88
N ASN A 240 5.68 -38.90 3.07
CA ASN A 240 4.45 -38.15 2.94
C ASN A 240 4.07 -37.56 4.30
N LEU A 241 3.83 -36.27 4.37
CA LEU A 241 3.32 -35.57 5.54
C LEU A 241 1.82 -35.34 5.31
N PHE A 242 0.96 -36.02 6.04
CA PHE A 242 -0.49 -35.83 5.94
C PHE A 242 -0.92 -34.55 6.65
N LYS A 243 -0.36 -34.28 7.83
CA LYS A 243 -0.56 -33.07 8.62
C LYS A 243 0.67 -32.74 9.44
N GLY A 244 0.86 -31.45 9.68
CA GLY A 244 1.88 -30.91 10.56
C GLY A 244 1.63 -29.43 10.77
N LYS A 245 2.32 -28.83 11.73
CA LYS A 245 2.16 -27.43 12.09
C LYS A 245 3.52 -26.77 12.26
N ILE A 246 3.63 -25.52 11.85
CA ILE A 246 4.78 -24.65 12.14
C ILE A 246 4.25 -23.49 12.99
N LYS A 247 4.95 -23.12 14.04
CA LYS A 247 4.62 -21.94 14.85
C LYS A 247 5.04 -20.68 14.11
N GLY A 248 4.08 -19.82 13.81
CA GLY A 248 4.30 -18.49 13.29
C GLY A 248 4.80 -17.50 14.36
N ALA A 249 5.03 -16.26 13.96
CA ALA A 249 5.61 -15.23 14.83
C ALA A 249 4.66 -14.79 15.96
N ASP A 250 3.36 -14.76 15.73
CA ASP A 250 2.35 -14.25 16.66
C ASP A 250 1.53 -15.38 17.29
N HIS A 251 2.15 -16.53 17.53
CA HIS A 251 1.49 -17.75 18.03
C HIS A 251 0.41 -18.32 17.09
N GLN A 252 0.29 -17.78 15.88
CA GLN A 252 -0.52 -18.34 14.82
C GLN A 252 0.14 -19.62 14.28
N GLU A 253 -0.66 -20.54 13.78
CA GLU A 253 -0.16 -21.78 13.24
C GLU A 253 -0.19 -21.78 11.71
N ILE A 254 0.91 -22.19 11.09
CA ILE A 254 0.95 -22.57 9.68
C ILE A 254 0.66 -24.06 9.60
N ASN A 255 -0.43 -24.43 8.96
CA ASN A 255 -0.81 -25.82 8.78
C ASN A 255 -0.18 -26.38 7.51
N LEU A 256 0.46 -27.53 7.64
CA LEU A 256 1.01 -28.30 6.52
C LEU A 256 0.10 -29.49 6.27
N ILE A 257 -0.32 -29.68 5.01
CA ILE A 257 -1.29 -30.71 4.63
C ILE A 257 -0.80 -31.40 3.35
N ASN A 258 -0.82 -32.74 3.32
CA ASN A 258 -0.50 -33.50 2.11
C ASN A 258 0.80 -33.07 1.42
N SER A 259 1.83 -32.86 2.20
CA SER A 259 3.17 -32.50 1.74
C SER A 259 4.04 -33.75 1.61
N TYR A 260 5.13 -33.68 0.87
CA TYR A 260 6.04 -34.81 0.78
C TYR A 260 7.50 -34.38 0.56
N PHE A 261 8.40 -35.27 0.98
CA PHE A 261 9.80 -35.28 0.60
C PHE A 261 10.11 -36.55 -0.18
N ILE A 262 10.89 -36.47 -1.23
CA ILE A 262 11.39 -37.62 -1.97
C ILE A 262 12.88 -37.41 -2.29
N ALA A 263 13.66 -38.43 -1.94
CA ALA A 263 15.05 -38.58 -2.35
C ALA A 263 15.11 -39.71 -3.38
N GLN A 264 15.28 -39.35 -4.65
CA GLN A 264 15.50 -40.31 -5.71
C GLN A 264 17.00 -40.62 -5.82
N GLN A 265 17.32 -41.88 -6.04
CA GLN A 265 18.71 -42.34 -6.19
C GLN A 265 19.61 -41.86 -5.03
N TYR A 266 19.10 -41.98 -3.81
CA TYR A 266 19.82 -41.53 -2.58
C TYR A 266 21.19 -42.20 -2.38
N GLN A 267 21.45 -43.31 -3.08
CA GLN A 267 22.73 -44.01 -3.08
C GLN A 267 23.81 -43.31 -3.93
N ILE A 268 23.39 -42.46 -4.88
CA ILE A 268 24.30 -41.67 -5.71
C ILE A 268 24.74 -40.46 -4.91
N LYS A 269 26.03 -40.16 -4.96
CA LYS A 269 26.58 -38.98 -4.32
C LYS A 269 25.92 -37.73 -4.94
N HIS A 270 25.27 -36.88 -4.12
CA HIS A 270 24.53 -35.72 -4.52
C HIS A 270 23.30 -36.05 -5.40
N GLY A 271 22.66 -37.19 -5.20
CA GLY A 271 21.41 -37.56 -5.87
C GLY A 271 20.31 -36.47 -5.69
N PRO A 272 19.28 -36.50 -6.53
CA PRO A 272 18.23 -35.44 -6.47
C PRO A 272 17.30 -35.66 -5.27
N GLY A 273 17.03 -34.55 -4.58
CA GLY A 273 15.98 -34.41 -3.58
C GLY A 273 14.88 -33.46 -4.04
N GLN A 274 13.64 -33.78 -3.69
CA GLN A 274 12.49 -32.93 -3.94
C GLN A 274 11.61 -32.84 -2.69
N VAL A 275 11.18 -31.63 -2.38
CA VAL A 275 10.16 -31.34 -1.35
C VAL A 275 8.97 -30.68 -2.03
N ASN A 276 7.76 -31.11 -1.69
CA ASN A 276 6.54 -30.40 -2.03
C ASN A 276 5.78 -30.09 -0.74
N ILE A 277 5.49 -28.83 -0.51
CA ILE A 277 4.86 -28.35 0.72
C ILE A 277 3.54 -27.69 0.34
N ASN A 278 2.45 -28.15 0.92
CA ASN A 278 1.17 -27.47 0.94
C ASN A 278 1.00 -26.82 2.31
N ALA A 279 1.04 -25.49 2.33
CA ALA A 279 0.94 -24.70 3.55
C ALA A 279 -0.33 -23.82 3.52
N ASP A 280 -1.01 -23.75 4.65
CA ASP A 280 -2.22 -22.95 4.85
C ASP A 280 -2.02 -22.09 6.11
N GLY A 281 -2.10 -20.77 6.00
CA GLY A 281 -1.86 -19.86 7.12
C GLY A 281 -1.98 -18.40 6.74
N GLN A 282 -1.71 -17.52 7.69
CA GLN A 282 -1.64 -16.08 7.47
C GLN A 282 -0.42 -15.73 6.61
N LEU A 283 -0.60 -14.83 5.65
CA LEU A 283 0.48 -14.36 4.77
C LEU A 283 1.71 -13.88 5.54
N ARG A 284 1.48 -13.12 6.61
CA ARG A 284 2.52 -12.59 7.47
C ARG A 284 3.40 -13.68 8.06
N ASP A 285 2.77 -14.72 8.63
CA ASP A 285 3.51 -15.84 9.26
C ASP A 285 4.30 -16.64 8.22
N LEU A 286 3.69 -16.86 7.04
CA LEU A 286 4.37 -17.54 5.93
C LEU A 286 5.59 -16.76 5.44
N LEU A 287 5.49 -15.43 5.29
CA LEU A 287 6.60 -14.58 4.87
C LEU A 287 7.70 -14.54 5.95
N LEU A 288 7.34 -14.35 7.21
CA LEU A 288 8.30 -14.37 8.31
C LEU A 288 9.02 -15.72 8.42
N PHE A 289 8.30 -16.82 8.20
CA PHE A 289 8.90 -18.15 8.13
C PHE A 289 9.91 -18.29 6.98
N LEU A 290 9.53 -17.83 5.77
CA LEU A 290 10.41 -17.87 4.60
C LEU A 290 11.67 -17.01 4.77
N PHE A 291 11.58 -15.89 5.48
CA PHE A 291 12.72 -14.99 5.72
C PHE A 291 13.66 -15.45 6.83
N GLN A 292 13.35 -16.56 7.52
CA GLN A 292 14.29 -17.15 8.49
C GLN A 292 15.54 -17.66 7.77
N HIS A 293 15.39 -18.22 6.57
CA HIS A 293 16.53 -18.74 5.81
C HIS A 293 16.23 -18.88 4.30
N PRO A 294 17.07 -18.34 3.39
CA PRO A 294 18.18 -17.41 3.67
C PRO A 294 17.66 -16.02 4.08
N LYS A 295 18.31 -15.40 5.04
CA LYS A 295 17.91 -14.09 5.60
C LYS A 295 17.88 -12.96 4.55
N ASP A 296 18.61 -13.10 3.47
CA ASP A 296 18.71 -12.15 2.37
C ASP A 296 17.43 -12.07 1.52
N LEU A 297 16.52 -13.03 1.61
CA LEU A 297 15.26 -12.97 0.85
C LEU A 297 14.43 -11.74 1.19
N LYS A 298 14.51 -11.24 2.41
CA LYS A 298 13.77 -10.04 2.84
C LYS A 298 14.14 -8.81 2.01
N ARG A 299 15.37 -8.68 1.53
CA ARG A 299 15.84 -7.54 0.70
C ARG A 299 15.14 -7.42 -0.65
N PHE A 300 14.60 -8.52 -1.16
CA PHE A 300 13.87 -8.56 -2.43
C PHE A 300 12.37 -8.28 -2.28
N PHE A 301 11.92 -8.05 -1.04
CA PHE A 301 10.52 -7.82 -0.74
C PHE A 301 10.29 -6.33 -0.43
N PRO A 302 9.62 -5.58 -1.33
CA PRO A 302 9.57 -4.12 -1.26
C PRO A 302 8.51 -3.58 -0.28
N PHE A 303 7.70 -4.46 0.35
CA PHE A 303 6.59 -4.03 1.20
C PHE A 303 6.87 -4.27 2.68
N GLU A 304 6.27 -3.44 3.51
CA GLU A 304 6.22 -3.65 4.96
C GLU A 304 5.24 -4.78 5.28
N ILE A 305 5.75 -5.87 5.83
CA ILE A 305 4.96 -7.09 6.13
C ILE A 305 3.83 -6.77 7.10
N GLU A 306 4.06 -5.83 8.01
CA GLU A 306 3.13 -5.39 9.05
C GLU A 306 1.86 -4.73 8.46
N LYS A 307 1.97 -4.18 7.26
CA LYS A 307 0.87 -3.55 6.53
C LYS A 307 0.10 -4.52 5.64
N MET A 308 0.49 -5.79 5.62
CA MET A 308 -0.10 -6.81 4.76
C MET A 308 -0.85 -7.86 5.56
N SER A 309 -1.99 -8.27 5.06
CA SER A 309 -2.73 -9.43 5.58
C SER A 309 -3.38 -10.22 4.45
N ALA A 310 -3.45 -11.53 4.60
CA ALA A 310 -4.21 -12.44 3.74
C ALA A 310 -4.27 -13.83 4.36
N LEU A 311 -5.32 -14.58 4.07
CA LEU A 311 -5.35 -16.02 4.24
C LEU A 311 -4.72 -16.66 3.00
N THR A 312 -3.62 -17.40 3.18
CA THR A 312 -2.81 -17.88 2.07
C THR A 312 -2.76 -19.39 2.05
N LYS A 313 -3.05 -19.95 0.89
CA LYS A 313 -2.80 -21.38 0.56
C LYS A 313 -1.70 -21.45 -0.46
N SER A 314 -0.59 -22.09 -0.09
CA SER A 314 0.60 -22.19 -0.92
C SER A 314 0.94 -23.64 -1.20
N ASN A 315 1.22 -23.94 -2.48
CA ASN A 315 1.93 -25.16 -2.87
C ASN A 315 3.33 -24.73 -3.30
N VAL A 316 4.35 -25.21 -2.60
CA VAL A 316 5.75 -24.86 -2.86
C VAL A 316 6.54 -26.14 -3.14
N SER A 317 7.24 -26.18 -4.24
CA SER A 317 8.13 -27.26 -4.65
C SER A 317 9.57 -26.79 -4.68
N PHE A 318 10.45 -27.57 -4.05
CA PHE A 318 11.90 -27.39 -4.09
C PHE A 318 12.55 -28.65 -4.66
N LYS A 319 13.48 -28.50 -5.60
CA LYS A 319 14.37 -29.56 -6.05
C LYS A 319 15.80 -29.13 -5.80
N PHE A 320 16.61 -30.04 -5.26
CA PHE A 320 17.98 -29.74 -4.85
C PHE A 320 18.83 -31.00 -4.80
N PRO A 321 20.18 -30.92 -4.89
CA PRO A 321 21.06 -32.04 -4.70
C PRO A 321 21.20 -32.41 -3.21
N LEU A 322 21.20 -33.69 -2.89
CA LEU A 322 21.36 -34.22 -1.52
C LEU A 322 22.82 -34.09 -1.07
N LYS A 323 23.20 -32.94 -0.53
CA LYS A 323 24.54 -32.67 0.03
C LYS A 323 24.46 -31.78 1.27
N SER A 324 25.55 -31.73 2.05
CA SER A 324 25.58 -31.04 3.34
C SER A 324 25.54 -29.51 3.23
N LYS A 325 25.99 -28.95 2.11
CA LYS A 325 25.95 -27.51 1.83
C LYS A 325 25.37 -27.31 0.43
N ILE A 326 24.23 -26.65 0.35
CA ILE A 326 23.51 -26.38 -0.89
C ILE A 326 23.52 -24.87 -1.07
N SER A 327 23.96 -24.37 -2.23
CA SER A 327 23.85 -22.96 -2.57
C SER A 327 22.45 -22.65 -3.11
N PHE A 328 22.02 -21.42 -3.05
CA PHE A 328 20.68 -21.00 -3.51
C PHE A 328 20.49 -21.27 -5.01
N GLU A 329 21.55 -21.13 -5.81
CA GLU A 329 21.55 -21.35 -7.25
C GLU A 329 21.31 -22.81 -7.64
N GLU A 330 21.56 -23.74 -6.71
CA GLU A 330 21.35 -25.18 -6.92
C GLU A 330 19.93 -25.64 -6.54
N ILE A 331 19.10 -24.72 -6.04
CA ILE A 331 17.72 -25.03 -5.66
C ILE A 331 16.78 -24.53 -6.76
N GLU A 332 16.04 -25.45 -7.37
CA GLU A 332 14.90 -25.08 -8.22
C GLU A 332 13.68 -24.84 -7.33
N ILE A 333 13.11 -23.65 -7.44
CA ILE A 333 11.93 -23.25 -6.65
C ILE A 333 10.76 -23.03 -7.58
N PHE A 334 9.63 -23.60 -7.23
CA PHE A 334 8.35 -23.30 -7.85
C PHE A 334 7.29 -23.20 -6.75
N SER A 335 6.52 -22.11 -6.77
CA SER A 335 5.39 -21.91 -5.86
C SER A 335 4.16 -21.43 -6.62
N ASN A 336 3.02 -21.96 -6.22
CA ASN A 336 1.72 -21.46 -6.63
C ASN A 336 0.89 -21.21 -5.37
N SER A 337 0.55 -19.96 -5.12
CA SER A 337 -0.14 -19.53 -3.91
C SER A 337 -1.41 -18.77 -4.25
N MET A 338 -2.46 -19.02 -3.50
CA MET A 338 -3.72 -18.27 -3.53
C MET A 338 -3.85 -17.49 -2.23
N MET A 339 -3.90 -16.18 -2.34
CA MET A 339 -4.14 -15.28 -1.21
C MET A 339 -5.61 -14.87 -1.24
N LYS A 340 -6.35 -15.13 -0.16
CA LYS A 340 -7.74 -14.70 0.05
C LYS A 340 -7.77 -13.53 1.02
N ASP A 341 -8.73 -12.62 0.81
CA ASP A 341 -8.95 -11.44 1.65
C ASP A 341 -7.66 -10.65 1.89
N PHE A 342 -6.90 -10.46 0.78
CA PHE A 342 -5.67 -9.69 0.80
C PHE A 342 -5.95 -8.24 1.12
N SER A 343 -5.12 -7.65 1.97
CA SER A 343 -5.09 -6.22 2.28
C SER A 343 -3.65 -5.73 2.38
N LEU A 344 -3.39 -4.57 1.79
CA LEU A 344 -2.15 -3.79 1.91
C LEU A 344 -2.54 -2.36 2.22
N ILE A 345 -2.23 -1.89 3.42
CA ILE A 345 -2.68 -0.60 3.96
C ILE A 345 -1.63 0.49 3.70
N GLY A 346 -2.10 1.67 3.27
CA GLY A 346 -1.31 2.89 3.21
C GLY A 346 -0.30 2.97 2.07
N LEU A 347 -0.39 2.15 1.03
CA LEU A 347 0.43 2.30 -0.17
C LEU A 347 -0.06 3.50 -0.98
N LEU A 348 0.80 4.51 -1.21
CA LEU A 348 0.43 5.77 -1.88
C LEU A 348 -0.79 6.46 -1.22
N SER A 349 -0.89 6.39 0.11
CA SER A 349 -2.01 6.90 0.90
C SER A 349 -3.36 6.26 0.57
N LYS A 350 -3.36 5.05 0.00
CA LYS A 350 -4.55 4.27 -0.35
C LYS A 350 -4.44 2.85 0.18
N ASP A 351 -5.59 2.24 0.42
CA ASP A 351 -5.69 0.84 0.83
C ASP A 351 -6.02 -0.04 -0.37
N PHE A 352 -5.22 -1.08 -0.54
CA PHE A 352 -5.36 -2.07 -1.60
C PHE A 352 -5.92 -3.35 -1.01
N THR A 353 -7.04 -3.81 -1.51
CA THR A 353 -7.65 -5.07 -1.07
C THR A 353 -7.92 -6.00 -2.25
N SER A 354 -8.02 -7.30 -1.99
CA SER A 354 -8.41 -8.28 -2.99
C SER A 354 -9.13 -9.46 -2.35
N LYS A 355 -10.17 -9.95 -2.99
CA LYS A 355 -10.83 -11.20 -2.57
C LYS A 355 -9.98 -12.43 -2.85
N ALA A 356 -9.21 -12.39 -3.95
CA ALA A 356 -8.29 -13.48 -4.32
C ALA A 356 -7.19 -12.99 -5.25
N LEU A 357 -5.92 -13.27 -4.87
CA LEU A 357 -4.74 -13.08 -5.72
C LEU A 357 -4.06 -14.41 -5.95
N ASN A 358 -3.67 -14.67 -7.19
CA ASN A 358 -2.82 -15.80 -7.54
C ASN A 358 -1.37 -15.33 -7.65
N VAL A 359 -0.50 -15.96 -6.89
CA VAL A 359 0.93 -15.66 -6.84
C VAL A 359 1.72 -16.88 -7.28
N ARG A 360 2.52 -16.73 -8.31
CA ARG A 360 3.46 -17.75 -8.79
C ARG A 360 4.87 -17.27 -8.58
N VAL A 361 5.69 -18.12 -8.00
CA VAL A 361 7.12 -17.83 -7.76
C VAL A 361 7.95 -18.93 -8.42
N SER A 362 9.04 -18.54 -9.03
CA SER A 362 10.06 -19.44 -9.59
C SER A 362 11.44 -18.83 -9.33
N ASN A 363 12.50 -19.54 -9.68
CA ASN A 363 13.86 -18.98 -9.64
C ASN A 363 14.02 -17.70 -10.48
N ASN A 364 13.20 -17.53 -11.50
CA ASN A 364 13.29 -16.41 -12.42
C ASN A 364 12.50 -15.19 -11.96
N GLY A 365 11.53 -15.35 -11.02
CA GLY A 365 10.73 -14.23 -10.57
C GLY A 365 9.38 -14.58 -9.97
N ILE A 366 8.58 -13.54 -9.79
CA ILE A 366 7.23 -13.58 -9.21
C ILE A 366 6.23 -13.09 -10.26
N ASN A 367 5.07 -13.74 -10.31
CA ASN A 367 3.92 -13.28 -11.09
C ASN A 367 2.68 -13.25 -10.19
N ILE A 368 2.03 -12.09 -10.11
CA ILE A 368 0.81 -11.87 -9.30
C ILE A 368 -0.31 -11.45 -10.24
N LEU A 369 -1.41 -12.19 -10.18
CA LEU A 369 -2.59 -11.97 -11.01
C LEU A 369 -3.85 -11.96 -10.13
N GLY A 370 -4.73 -11.03 -10.39
CA GLY A 370 -6.04 -11.00 -9.74
C GLY A 370 -6.75 -9.66 -9.85
N ASP A 371 -7.89 -9.57 -9.22
CA ASP A 371 -8.64 -8.34 -9.08
C ASP A 371 -8.26 -7.66 -7.76
N ILE A 372 -7.89 -6.39 -7.81
CA ILE A 372 -7.67 -5.56 -6.63
C ILE A 372 -8.72 -4.48 -6.53
N PHE A 373 -8.95 -4.01 -5.33
CA PHE A 373 -9.84 -2.90 -5.01
C PHE A 373 -9.04 -1.78 -4.36
N VAL A 374 -9.20 -0.56 -4.88
CA VAL A 374 -8.62 0.67 -4.35
C VAL A 374 -9.78 1.64 -4.16
N ASP A 375 -10.06 2.10 -2.93
CA ASP A 375 -11.24 2.93 -2.62
C ASP A 375 -12.52 2.39 -3.28
N ASN A 376 -12.76 1.08 -3.17
CA ASN A 376 -13.89 0.36 -3.79
C ASN A 376 -13.89 0.30 -5.33
N GLN A 377 -12.83 0.77 -6.00
CA GLN A 377 -12.69 0.61 -7.45
C GLN A 377 -12.01 -0.72 -7.77
N LYS A 378 -12.67 -1.53 -8.58
CA LYS A 378 -12.14 -2.81 -9.04
C LYS A 378 -11.18 -2.61 -10.20
N LEU A 379 -9.92 -3.02 -10.02
CA LEU A 379 -8.88 -3.02 -11.04
C LEU A 379 -8.32 -4.44 -11.20
N LYS A 380 -8.05 -4.84 -12.42
CA LYS A 380 -7.32 -6.06 -12.73
C LYS A 380 -5.84 -5.79 -12.59
N LEU A 381 -5.17 -6.55 -11.71
CA LEU A 381 -3.73 -6.50 -11.49
C LEU A 381 -3.02 -7.60 -12.28
N ASN A 382 -1.96 -7.24 -12.96
CA ASN A 382 -0.96 -8.16 -13.47
C ASN A 382 0.43 -7.61 -13.12
N TRP A 383 1.13 -8.28 -12.20
CA TRP A 383 2.47 -7.92 -11.77
C TRP A 383 3.44 -9.05 -12.09
N LYS A 384 4.43 -8.75 -12.91
CA LYS A 384 5.56 -9.64 -13.23
C LYS A 384 6.84 -9.01 -12.70
N GLN A 385 7.56 -9.74 -11.85
CA GLN A 385 8.84 -9.34 -11.28
C GLN A 385 9.88 -10.41 -11.62
N GLU A 386 10.91 -10.06 -12.35
CA GLU A 386 12.06 -10.92 -12.60
C GLU A 386 13.17 -10.65 -11.56
N PHE A 387 13.85 -11.70 -11.12
CA PHE A 387 14.98 -11.60 -10.18
C PHE A 387 16.28 -11.33 -10.95
N SER A 388 16.26 -10.31 -11.80
CA SER A 388 17.40 -9.82 -12.55
C SER A 388 17.74 -8.39 -12.11
N ASN A 389 18.93 -7.95 -12.45
CA ASN A 389 19.36 -6.55 -12.19
C ASN A 389 18.93 -5.59 -13.32
N ASP A 390 18.12 -6.03 -14.25
CA ASP A 390 17.65 -5.21 -15.35
C ASP A 390 16.69 -4.11 -14.87
N GLU A 391 16.80 -2.93 -15.44
CA GLU A 391 15.97 -1.77 -15.10
C GLU A 391 14.48 -1.97 -15.37
N ASN A 392 14.10 -3.00 -16.12
CA ASN A 392 12.74 -3.38 -16.45
C ASN A 392 12.34 -4.75 -15.89
N SER A 393 13.04 -5.22 -14.87
CA SER A 393 12.75 -6.52 -14.25
C SER A 393 11.38 -6.57 -13.54
N ALA A 394 10.80 -5.41 -13.21
CA ALA A 394 9.45 -5.27 -12.68
C ALA A 394 8.51 -4.66 -13.72
N ILE A 395 7.38 -5.32 -13.99
CA ILE A 395 6.30 -4.80 -14.83
C ILE A 395 4.99 -4.99 -14.08
N VAL A 396 4.27 -3.89 -13.85
CA VAL A 396 2.94 -3.93 -13.21
C VAL A 396 1.93 -3.23 -14.10
N SER A 397 0.81 -3.87 -14.35
CA SER A 397 -0.31 -3.27 -15.07
C SER A 397 -1.59 -3.29 -14.24
N PHE A 398 -2.36 -2.23 -14.40
CA PHE A 398 -3.69 -2.06 -13.82
C PHE A 398 -4.67 -1.73 -14.93
N GLU A 399 -5.79 -2.44 -14.97
CA GLU A 399 -6.87 -2.20 -15.93
C GLU A 399 -8.21 -2.21 -15.21
N GLY A 400 -9.08 -1.23 -15.50
CA GLY A 400 -10.44 -1.23 -14.96
C GLY A 400 -11.13 0.12 -15.03
N PHE A 401 -12.37 0.15 -14.55
CA PHE A 401 -13.16 1.38 -14.51
C PHE A 401 -12.95 2.12 -13.19
N LEU A 402 -12.71 3.41 -13.29
CA LEU A 402 -12.68 4.37 -12.19
C LEU A 402 -13.97 5.19 -12.22
N ASN A 403 -14.66 5.31 -11.11
CA ASN A 403 -15.85 6.14 -11.00
C ASN A 403 -15.51 7.60 -10.66
N ASP A 404 -16.50 8.46 -10.72
CA ASP A 404 -16.39 9.89 -10.42
C ASP A 404 -15.90 10.18 -9.00
N SER A 405 -16.36 9.44 -8.00
CA SER A 405 -15.92 9.61 -6.61
C SER A 405 -14.42 9.37 -6.46
N PHE A 406 -13.88 8.31 -7.10
CA PHE A 406 -12.46 8.01 -7.08
C PHE A 406 -11.64 9.06 -7.84
N LEU A 407 -12.09 9.47 -9.03
CA LEU A 407 -11.41 10.47 -9.84
C LEU A 407 -11.38 11.84 -9.13
N ASN A 408 -12.47 12.23 -8.48
CA ASN A 408 -12.54 13.47 -7.70
C ASN A 408 -11.64 13.44 -6.44
N SER A 409 -11.29 12.26 -5.91
CA SER A 409 -10.37 12.15 -4.77
C SER A 409 -8.92 12.56 -5.09
N PHE A 410 -8.56 12.69 -6.36
CA PHE A 410 -7.26 13.21 -6.82
C PHE A 410 -7.20 14.73 -6.96
N TYR A 411 -7.99 15.49 -6.17
CA TYR A 411 -7.98 16.94 -6.16
C TYR A 411 -8.25 17.60 -7.52
N ILE A 412 -9.15 17.01 -8.31
CA ILE A 412 -9.70 17.72 -9.45
C ILE A 412 -10.54 18.84 -8.88
N ASN A 413 -10.08 20.08 -9.09
CA ASN A 413 -10.61 21.32 -8.53
C ASN A 413 -12.15 21.37 -8.66
N ASP A 414 -12.84 21.94 -7.65
CA ASP A 414 -14.31 22.15 -7.60
C ASP A 414 -14.91 22.82 -8.86
N LYS A 415 -14.05 23.31 -9.74
CA LYS A 415 -14.41 23.98 -11.00
C LYS A 415 -14.60 23.05 -12.19
N LEU A 416 -14.28 21.75 -12.02
CA LEU A 416 -14.56 20.70 -13.00
C LEU A 416 -15.60 19.72 -12.43
N ASP A 417 -16.86 19.81 -12.88
CA ASP A 417 -17.89 18.81 -12.57
C ASP A 417 -17.63 17.53 -13.38
N LEU A 418 -17.29 16.45 -12.69
CA LEU A 418 -16.97 15.16 -13.27
C LEU A 418 -17.99 14.13 -12.80
N LYS A 419 -18.72 13.49 -13.74
CA LYS A 419 -19.72 12.45 -13.45
C LYS A 419 -19.57 11.26 -14.37
N GLY A 420 -19.71 10.05 -13.82
CA GLY A 420 -19.67 8.81 -14.56
C GLY A 420 -18.44 7.97 -14.26
N LYS A 421 -17.87 7.29 -15.27
CA LYS A 421 -16.71 6.42 -15.11
C LYS A 421 -15.79 6.47 -16.32
N ALA A 422 -14.50 6.28 -16.08
CA ALA A 422 -13.47 6.16 -17.09
C ALA A 422 -12.78 4.81 -17.03
N PHE A 423 -12.30 4.31 -18.15
CA PHE A 423 -11.48 3.10 -18.20
C PHE A 423 -10.01 3.47 -18.10
N LEU A 424 -9.33 2.92 -17.11
CA LEU A 424 -7.90 3.06 -16.87
C LEU A 424 -7.15 1.88 -17.48
N ASN A 425 -6.09 2.17 -18.22
CA ASN A 425 -5.01 1.26 -18.55
C ASN A 425 -3.69 1.90 -18.09
N ALA A 426 -3.04 1.31 -17.08
CA ALA A 426 -1.80 1.81 -16.54
C ALA A 426 -0.74 0.73 -16.52
N LYS A 427 0.49 1.06 -16.91
CA LYS A 427 1.60 0.13 -16.93
C LYS A 427 2.87 0.79 -16.39
N PHE A 428 3.51 0.15 -15.42
CA PHE A 428 4.69 0.63 -14.75
C PHE A 428 5.85 -0.34 -14.92
N TYR A 429 7.05 0.21 -15.06
CA TYR A 429 8.30 -0.53 -15.23
C TYR A 429 9.29 -0.09 -14.16
N GLY A 430 10.07 -1.04 -13.68
CA GLY A 430 11.08 -0.78 -12.66
C GLY A 430 11.97 -1.98 -12.42
N ASP A 431 12.59 -1.99 -11.26
CA ASP A 431 13.43 -3.07 -10.78
C ASP A 431 13.06 -3.45 -9.33
N LEU A 432 13.89 -4.23 -8.69
CA LEU A 432 13.72 -4.62 -7.27
C LEU A 432 13.75 -3.45 -6.29
N LYS A 433 14.23 -2.27 -6.70
CA LYS A 433 14.31 -1.07 -5.87
C LYS A 433 13.08 -0.17 -5.99
N GLY A 434 12.26 -0.38 -7.02
CA GLY A 434 11.04 0.37 -7.24
C GLY A 434 10.74 0.66 -8.72
N PHE A 435 9.61 1.31 -8.96
CA PHE A 435 9.24 1.73 -10.31
C PHE A 435 10.03 2.98 -10.72
N LYS A 436 10.48 2.98 -11.99
CA LYS A 436 11.24 4.08 -12.59
C LYS A 436 10.44 4.85 -13.61
N ARG A 437 9.57 4.17 -14.33
CA ARG A 437 8.76 4.76 -15.38
C ARG A 437 7.42 4.04 -15.54
N GLY A 438 6.48 4.70 -16.20
CA GLY A 438 5.18 4.13 -16.51
C GLY A 438 4.49 4.85 -17.64
N ALA A 439 3.33 4.36 -18.00
CA ALA A 439 2.37 5.01 -18.88
C ALA A 439 0.97 4.84 -18.31
N ILE A 440 0.17 5.86 -18.46
CA ILE A 440 -1.25 5.84 -18.10
C ILE A 440 -2.05 6.26 -19.32
N GLU A 441 -3.12 5.53 -19.58
CA GLU A 441 -4.13 5.83 -20.58
C GLU A 441 -5.50 5.76 -19.94
N ILE A 442 -6.30 6.76 -20.14
CA ILE A 442 -7.67 6.85 -19.62
C ILE A 442 -8.62 7.10 -20.80
N ASP A 443 -9.53 6.14 -21.02
CA ASP A 443 -10.66 6.33 -21.91
C ASP A 443 -11.86 6.85 -21.10
N GLY A 444 -12.18 8.11 -21.29
CA GLY A 444 -13.28 8.80 -20.61
C GLY A 444 -14.57 8.86 -21.41
N LYS A 445 -14.81 7.98 -22.37
CA LYS A 445 -16.04 7.96 -23.17
C LYS A 445 -17.32 7.97 -22.32
N LEU A 446 -17.28 7.31 -21.15
CA LEU A 446 -18.44 7.23 -20.25
C LEU A 446 -18.48 8.35 -19.20
N LEU A 447 -17.53 9.28 -19.21
CA LEU A 447 -17.56 10.48 -18.38
C LEU A 447 -18.43 11.59 -19.02
N ARG A 448 -19.08 12.38 -18.18
CA ARG A 448 -19.50 13.74 -18.46
C ARG A 448 -18.55 14.67 -17.72
N LEU A 449 -17.98 15.63 -18.42
CA LEU A 449 -17.10 16.66 -17.87
C LEU A 449 -17.70 18.02 -18.19
N GLU A 450 -17.67 18.93 -17.24
CA GLU A 450 -18.13 20.30 -17.40
C GLU A 450 -17.24 21.26 -16.64
N SER A 451 -16.65 22.23 -17.36
CA SER A 451 -15.88 23.30 -16.76
C SER A 451 -16.66 24.64 -16.98
N LYS A 452 -17.10 25.22 -15.88
CA LYS A 452 -17.83 26.51 -15.91
C LYS A 452 -16.92 27.69 -16.23
N ASN A 453 -15.62 27.57 -15.88
CA ASN A 453 -14.67 28.67 -16.06
C ASN A 453 -14.35 28.95 -17.53
N ILE A 454 -14.25 27.91 -18.34
CA ILE A 454 -13.93 27.99 -19.78
C ILE A 454 -15.13 27.61 -20.66
N LEU A 455 -16.32 27.48 -20.08
CA LEU A 455 -17.56 27.12 -20.78
C LEU A 455 -17.44 25.88 -21.66
N TRP A 456 -16.68 24.88 -21.19
CA TRP A 456 -16.47 23.66 -21.93
C TRP A 456 -17.25 22.51 -21.30
N THR A 457 -17.92 21.72 -22.16
CA THR A 457 -18.66 20.52 -21.73
C THR A 457 -18.35 19.36 -22.65
N LYS A 458 -18.03 18.21 -22.05
CA LYS A 458 -17.96 16.93 -22.72
C LYS A 458 -19.20 16.11 -22.37
N PRO A 459 -20.10 15.82 -23.30
CA PRO A 459 -21.24 14.96 -23.07
C PRO A 459 -20.78 13.50 -22.84
N LYS A 460 -21.58 12.74 -22.10
CA LYS A 460 -21.40 11.28 -21.99
C LYS A 460 -21.48 10.65 -23.38
N PHE A 461 -20.70 9.61 -23.63
CA PHE A 461 -20.55 8.87 -24.88
C PHE A 461 -19.76 9.60 -26.00
N SER A 462 -19.36 10.84 -25.84
CA SER A 462 -18.40 11.45 -26.75
C SER A 462 -16.97 10.94 -26.49
N PRO A 463 -16.12 10.83 -27.52
CA PRO A 463 -14.74 10.41 -27.34
C PRO A 463 -13.98 11.30 -26.37
N PHE A 464 -13.16 10.70 -25.51
CA PHE A 464 -12.26 11.41 -24.63
C PHE A 464 -11.12 10.48 -24.23
N SER A 465 -9.90 10.96 -24.35
CA SER A 465 -8.70 10.25 -23.92
C SER A 465 -7.75 11.17 -23.15
N LEU A 466 -7.15 10.60 -22.12
CA LEU A 466 -6.02 11.21 -21.42
C LEU A 466 -4.88 10.17 -21.39
N SER A 467 -3.71 10.56 -21.87
CA SER A 467 -2.52 9.73 -21.81
C SER A 467 -1.34 10.50 -21.24
N SER A 468 -0.43 9.79 -20.56
CA SER A 468 0.83 10.35 -20.07
C SER A 468 1.87 9.27 -19.87
N SER A 469 3.12 9.60 -20.14
CA SER A 469 4.26 8.82 -19.66
C SER A 469 4.70 9.37 -18.29
N ILE A 470 5.06 8.45 -17.39
CA ILE A 470 5.45 8.76 -16.01
C ILE A 470 6.92 8.40 -15.83
N ALA A 471 7.68 9.25 -15.17
CA ALA A 471 9.00 8.93 -14.66
C ALA A 471 9.06 9.23 -13.16
N PHE A 472 9.57 8.28 -12.39
CA PHE A 472 9.82 8.42 -10.95
C PHE A 472 11.32 8.72 -10.78
N THR A 473 11.66 9.94 -10.41
CA THR A 473 13.04 10.38 -10.25
C THR A 473 13.56 10.18 -8.83
N SER A 474 12.64 10.23 -7.88
CA SER A 474 12.88 9.87 -6.47
C SER A 474 11.59 9.34 -5.84
N SER A 475 11.63 8.93 -4.58
CA SER A 475 10.45 8.47 -3.84
C SER A 475 9.30 9.50 -3.78
N ASN A 476 9.63 10.78 -3.90
CA ASN A 476 8.69 11.88 -3.71
C ASN A 476 8.52 12.75 -4.96
N GLU A 477 9.17 12.41 -6.07
CA GLU A 477 9.13 13.20 -7.31
C GLU A 477 8.61 12.37 -8.48
N ILE A 478 7.56 12.87 -9.13
CA ILE A 478 6.90 12.25 -10.30
C ILE A 478 6.92 13.25 -11.44
N LEU A 479 7.46 12.84 -12.58
CA LEU A 479 7.38 13.59 -13.83
C LEU A 479 6.33 12.96 -14.73
N LEU A 480 5.29 13.68 -15.04
CA LEU A 480 4.30 13.36 -16.06
C LEU A 480 4.74 14.04 -17.36
N LYS A 481 5.12 13.25 -18.36
CA LYS A 481 5.59 13.76 -19.66
C LYS A 481 4.63 13.38 -20.76
N LYS A 482 4.58 14.23 -21.79
CA LYS A 482 3.72 14.02 -22.96
C LYS A 482 2.26 13.78 -22.52
N ILE A 483 1.80 14.54 -21.55
CA ILE A 483 0.39 14.55 -21.19
C ILE A 483 -0.37 14.96 -22.44
N SER A 484 -1.25 14.11 -22.92
CA SER A 484 -2.18 14.41 -24.01
C SER A 484 -3.58 14.20 -23.51
N PHE A 485 -4.37 15.26 -23.54
CA PHE A 485 -5.77 15.29 -23.16
C PHE A 485 -6.55 15.69 -24.40
N ASP A 486 -7.27 14.73 -24.98
CA ASP A 486 -8.02 14.93 -26.21
C ASP A 486 -9.50 14.60 -25.99
N GLY A 487 -10.34 15.58 -26.30
CA GLY A 487 -11.78 15.48 -26.15
C GLY A 487 -12.55 16.32 -27.14
N PRO A 488 -13.88 16.29 -27.08
CA PRO A 488 -14.70 17.15 -27.95
C PRO A 488 -14.37 18.62 -27.67
N LEU A 489 -13.97 19.32 -28.70
CA LEU A 489 -13.66 20.75 -28.63
C LEU A 489 -12.52 21.16 -27.68
N ILE A 490 -11.64 20.21 -27.32
CA ILE A 490 -10.48 20.49 -26.48
C ILE A 490 -9.33 19.54 -26.81
N SER A 491 -8.11 20.06 -26.89
CA SER A 491 -6.89 19.28 -26.97
C SER A 491 -5.79 19.99 -26.18
N ILE A 492 -5.19 19.28 -25.22
CA ILE A 492 -4.15 19.82 -24.34
C ILE A 492 -2.93 18.91 -24.41
N PHE A 493 -1.77 19.49 -24.59
CA PHE A 493 -0.51 18.76 -24.59
C PHE A 493 0.54 19.47 -23.74
N GLY A 494 1.28 18.72 -22.91
CA GLY A 494 2.32 19.28 -22.07
C GLY A 494 2.93 18.31 -21.08
N ASP A 495 3.58 18.85 -20.08
CA ASP A 495 4.29 18.13 -19.04
C ASP A 495 3.96 18.69 -17.65
N MET A 496 4.09 17.85 -16.62
CA MET A 496 3.86 18.23 -15.23
C MET A 496 4.86 17.56 -14.30
N LYS A 497 5.33 18.28 -13.30
CA LYS A 497 6.18 17.78 -12.22
C LYS A 497 5.44 17.88 -10.89
N ILE A 498 5.40 16.75 -10.17
CA ILE A 498 4.75 16.65 -8.85
C ILE A 498 5.84 16.28 -7.84
N VAL A 499 5.93 17.03 -6.74
CA VAL A 499 6.86 16.80 -5.64
C VAL A 499 6.05 16.78 -4.34
N ASN A 500 6.25 15.74 -3.52
CA ASN A 500 5.50 15.57 -2.26
C ASN A 500 3.97 15.70 -2.43
N ASN A 501 3.42 15.15 -3.50
CA ASN A 501 2.00 15.21 -3.87
C ASN A 501 1.48 16.62 -4.20
N VAL A 502 2.37 17.59 -4.43
CA VAL A 502 2.02 18.95 -4.85
C VAL A 502 2.56 19.20 -6.25
N ILE A 503 1.76 19.84 -7.11
CA ILE A 503 2.23 20.27 -8.43
C ILE A 503 3.29 21.34 -8.23
N GLU A 504 4.53 21.04 -8.61
CA GLU A 504 5.63 22.00 -8.58
C GLU A 504 5.73 22.78 -9.91
N ASN A 505 5.55 22.08 -11.01
CA ASN A 505 5.61 22.68 -12.34
C ASN A 505 4.59 22.01 -13.26
N ALA A 506 3.90 22.81 -14.06
CA ALA A 506 3.06 22.34 -15.17
C ALA A 506 3.26 23.27 -16.36
N ASN A 507 3.55 22.71 -17.52
CA ASN A 507 3.77 23.44 -18.74
C ASN A 507 2.99 22.78 -19.89
N PHE A 508 1.97 23.50 -20.37
CA PHE A 508 1.10 23.06 -21.45
C PHE A 508 1.22 24.07 -22.62
N PRO A 509 2.22 23.92 -23.48
CA PRO A 509 2.44 24.84 -24.61
C PRO A 509 1.34 24.77 -25.67
N ILE A 510 0.55 23.71 -25.66
CA ILE A 510 -0.59 23.51 -26.55
C ILE A 510 -1.84 23.29 -25.70
N PHE A 511 -2.75 24.25 -25.75
CA PHE A 511 -4.06 24.13 -25.15
C PHE A 511 -5.09 24.72 -26.14
N LYS A 512 -5.67 23.85 -26.96
CA LYS A 512 -6.67 24.23 -27.96
C LYS A 512 -8.07 24.06 -27.39
N LEU A 513 -8.86 25.10 -27.46
CA LEU A 513 -10.25 25.12 -27.05
C LEU A 513 -11.12 25.60 -28.21
N TYR A 514 -12.12 24.81 -28.58
CA TYR A 514 -13.07 25.14 -29.64
C TYR A 514 -14.46 25.33 -29.02
N THR A 515 -15.14 26.40 -29.33
CA THR A 515 -16.52 26.61 -28.87
C THR A 515 -17.51 26.23 -29.97
N SER A 516 -18.55 25.43 -29.63
CA SER A 516 -19.62 25.09 -30.56
C SER A 516 -20.47 26.32 -30.86
N GLY A 517 -20.62 26.65 -32.14
CA GLY A 517 -21.51 27.72 -32.60
C GLY A 517 -20.84 29.01 -33.11
N ASP A 518 -19.69 29.38 -32.60
CA ASP A 518 -18.83 30.42 -33.15
C ASP A 518 -17.53 29.77 -33.62
N ASN A 519 -16.98 30.08 -34.76
CA ASN A 519 -15.67 29.60 -35.24
C ASN A 519 -14.51 30.12 -34.35
N ILE A 520 -14.63 29.95 -33.03
CA ILE A 520 -13.66 30.41 -32.06
C ILE A 520 -12.74 29.26 -31.72
N SER A 521 -11.61 29.16 -32.35
CA SER A 521 -10.49 28.39 -31.86
C SER A 521 -9.67 29.26 -30.93
N SER A 522 -9.28 28.70 -29.81
CA SER A 522 -8.37 29.34 -28.86
C SER A 522 -7.12 28.51 -28.76
N ASP A 523 -6.02 29.03 -29.27
CA ASP A 523 -4.70 28.44 -29.02
C ASP A 523 -4.08 29.15 -27.81
N LEU A 524 -4.00 28.40 -26.69
CA LEU A 524 -3.49 28.89 -25.42
C LEU A 524 -2.20 28.16 -25.06
N SER A 525 -1.35 28.84 -24.31
CA SER A 525 -0.28 28.19 -23.54
C SER A 525 -0.48 28.46 -22.06
N PHE A 526 -0.27 27.46 -21.26
CA PHE A 526 -0.43 27.52 -19.81
C PHE A 526 0.86 27.09 -19.13
N LYS A 527 1.38 27.87 -18.21
CA LYS A 527 2.56 27.58 -17.41
C LYS A 527 2.29 27.89 -15.95
N TYR A 528 2.52 26.92 -15.09
CA TYR A 528 2.40 27.02 -13.65
C TYR A 528 3.71 26.57 -13.02
N ILE A 529 4.29 27.36 -12.12
CA ILE A 529 5.47 27.01 -11.33
C ILE A 529 5.17 27.36 -9.88
N ASN A 530 5.38 26.41 -9.00
CA ASN A 530 5.21 26.54 -7.57
C ASN A 530 6.47 26.02 -6.87
N GLN A 531 7.43 26.92 -6.70
CA GLN A 531 8.74 26.58 -6.20
C GLN A 531 9.26 27.68 -5.29
N ASP A 532 10.00 27.35 -4.24
CA ASP A 532 10.71 28.27 -3.34
C ASP A 532 9.79 29.39 -2.79
N ASN A 533 8.59 29.03 -2.34
CA ASN A 533 7.56 29.97 -1.88
C ASN A 533 7.06 30.96 -2.94
N LYS A 534 7.36 30.72 -4.23
CA LYS A 534 6.93 31.55 -5.35
C LYS A 534 5.94 30.79 -6.24
N LEU A 535 4.79 31.44 -6.53
CA LEU A 535 3.84 30.99 -7.51
C LEU A 535 3.98 31.79 -8.79
N THR A 536 4.28 31.14 -9.90
CA THR A 536 4.24 31.74 -11.23
C THR A 536 3.12 31.09 -12.03
N LEU A 537 2.22 31.91 -12.56
CA LEU A 537 1.17 31.52 -13.48
C LEU A 537 1.23 32.40 -14.74
N SER A 538 1.41 31.77 -15.89
CA SER A 538 1.39 32.41 -17.18
C SER A 538 0.33 31.75 -18.06
N ILE A 539 -0.57 32.54 -18.63
CA ILE A 539 -1.61 32.14 -19.59
C ILE A 539 -1.54 33.09 -20.77
N ILE A 540 -1.13 32.58 -21.90
CA ILE A 540 -1.00 33.38 -23.12
C ILE A 540 -1.79 32.71 -24.22
N GLY A 541 -2.54 33.46 -24.98
CA GLY A 541 -3.31 32.94 -26.08
C GLY A 541 -4.00 33.91 -26.98
N GLU A 542 -4.46 33.36 -28.10
CA GLU A 542 -5.13 34.21 -29.13
C GLU A 542 -6.53 34.61 -28.66
N LYS A 543 -7.33 33.70 -28.18
CA LYS A 543 -8.70 33.96 -27.79
C LYS A 543 -9.18 33.09 -26.63
N LEU A 544 -9.88 33.74 -25.66
CA LEU A 544 -10.52 32.98 -24.57
C LEU A 544 -11.93 33.52 -24.33
N LYS A 545 -12.92 32.65 -24.17
CA LYS A 545 -14.27 32.99 -23.72
C LYS A 545 -14.42 32.66 -22.24
N LEU A 546 -14.70 33.68 -21.43
CA LEU A 546 -14.88 33.53 -20.00
C LEU A 546 -16.26 32.98 -19.64
N GLY A 547 -16.30 32.16 -18.60
CA GLY A 547 -17.53 31.82 -17.92
C GLY A 547 -18.09 32.95 -17.04
N ASN A 548 -19.16 32.63 -16.33
CA ASN A 548 -19.86 33.63 -15.50
C ASN A 548 -18.98 34.18 -14.35
N GLU A 549 -17.97 33.45 -13.92
CA GLU A 549 -17.10 33.84 -12.80
C GLU A 549 -15.88 34.67 -13.22
N GLY A 550 -15.72 34.97 -14.53
CA GLY A 550 -14.67 35.83 -15.05
C GLY A 550 -13.24 35.36 -14.78
N LEU A 551 -12.26 36.27 -14.95
CA LEU A 551 -10.85 35.99 -14.72
C LEU A 551 -10.53 35.67 -13.24
N LEU A 552 -11.26 36.30 -12.31
CA LEU A 552 -10.98 36.06 -10.86
C LEU A 552 -11.20 34.60 -10.44
N SER A 553 -12.03 33.87 -11.15
CA SER A 553 -12.28 32.46 -10.89
C SER A 553 -11.04 31.55 -11.04
N PHE A 554 -10.08 31.95 -11.87
CA PHE A 554 -8.84 31.21 -12.03
C PHE A 554 -7.90 31.37 -10.84
N PHE A 555 -8.11 32.39 -9.99
CA PHE A 555 -7.26 32.68 -8.84
C PHE A 555 -7.90 32.33 -7.50
N SER A 556 -9.20 32.14 -7.44
CA SER A 556 -9.93 31.73 -6.25
C SER A 556 -9.81 30.23 -6.01
N SER A 557 -8.62 29.72 -5.70
CA SER A 557 -8.44 28.39 -5.18
C SER A 557 -8.48 28.43 -3.64
N ASN A 558 -9.10 27.42 -3.01
CA ASN A 558 -9.11 27.18 -1.56
C ASN A 558 -7.71 26.87 -0.98
N THR A 559 -6.68 27.55 -1.48
CA THR A 559 -5.37 27.46 -0.85
C THR A 559 -5.43 28.27 0.42
N SER A 560 -5.24 27.58 1.55
CA SER A 560 -4.98 28.16 2.87
C SER A 560 -4.19 29.45 2.72
N SER A 561 -4.71 30.50 3.32
CA SER A 561 -4.23 31.87 3.36
C SER A 561 -2.78 32.01 3.85
N ASP A 562 -1.81 31.58 3.06
CA ASP A 562 -0.44 31.97 3.30
C ASP A 562 -0.18 33.28 2.56
N SER A 563 -0.48 34.38 3.25
CA SER A 563 -0.34 35.75 2.76
C SER A 563 1.11 36.13 2.43
N SER A 564 2.09 35.34 2.87
CA SER A 564 3.51 35.62 2.71
C SER A 564 4.12 35.11 1.40
N ARG A 565 3.31 34.55 0.49
CA ARG A 565 3.80 33.92 -0.73
C ARG A 565 4.07 34.94 -1.84
N ASP A 566 5.17 34.74 -2.55
CA ASP A 566 5.48 35.47 -3.77
C ASP A 566 4.60 34.99 -4.92
N ILE A 567 4.07 35.96 -5.72
CA ILE A 567 3.15 35.67 -6.83
C ILE A 567 3.60 36.42 -8.07
N LEU A 568 3.70 35.71 -9.19
CA LEU A 568 3.89 36.24 -10.51
C LEU A 568 2.75 35.77 -11.43
N LEU A 569 1.92 36.69 -11.87
CA LEU A 569 0.85 36.42 -12.84
C LEU A 569 1.17 37.14 -14.14
N ASP A 570 1.07 36.42 -15.27
CA ASP A 570 1.24 36.96 -16.62
C ASP A 570 0.18 36.36 -17.52
N ILE A 571 -0.84 37.18 -17.82
CA ILE A 571 -2.01 36.78 -18.60
C ILE A 571 -2.14 37.71 -19.81
N ASN A 572 -2.07 37.11 -20.99
CA ASN A 572 -2.14 37.87 -22.24
C ASN A 572 -3.07 37.15 -23.23
N PHE A 573 -4.05 37.92 -23.74
CA PHE A 573 -4.96 37.45 -24.78
C PHE A 573 -5.10 38.50 -25.89
N ASP A 574 -5.05 38.04 -27.12
CA ASP A 574 -5.38 38.92 -28.24
C ASP A 574 -6.85 39.31 -28.20
N ILE A 575 -7.73 38.37 -27.86
CA ILE A 575 -9.16 38.58 -27.70
C ILE A 575 -9.66 37.82 -26.43
N LEU A 576 -10.30 38.54 -25.53
CA LEU A 576 -11.03 38.00 -24.39
C LEU A 576 -12.54 38.27 -24.57
N VAL A 577 -13.32 37.20 -24.66
CA VAL A 577 -14.79 37.32 -24.76
C VAL A 577 -15.36 37.25 -23.34
N ALA A 578 -15.86 38.35 -22.85
CA ALA A 578 -16.44 38.43 -21.51
C ALA A 578 -17.85 37.82 -21.43
N LYS A 579 -18.38 37.68 -20.20
CA LYS A 579 -19.73 37.18 -19.91
C LYS A 579 -20.82 37.95 -20.70
N SER A 580 -20.64 39.24 -20.87
CA SER A 580 -21.55 40.11 -21.65
C SER A 580 -21.55 39.81 -23.16
N GLY A 581 -20.64 38.99 -23.67
CA GLY A 581 -20.40 38.77 -25.09
C GLY A 581 -19.53 39.83 -25.76
N LEU A 582 -19.03 40.81 -25.03
CA LEU A 582 -18.10 41.79 -25.54
C LEU A 582 -16.72 41.20 -25.78
N ASN A 583 -16.09 41.57 -26.89
CA ASN A 583 -14.75 41.16 -27.28
C ASN A 583 -13.74 42.23 -26.89
N TYR A 584 -13.01 42.01 -25.81
CA TYR A 584 -11.88 42.85 -25.42
C TYR A 584 -10.64 42.39 -26.16
N LYS A 585 -9.92 43.31 -26.79
CA LYS A 585 -8.71 43.07 -27.56
C LYS A 585 -7.47 43.44 -26.75
N ASN A 586 -6.32 42.81 -27.05
CA ASN A 586 -5.03 43.11 -26.44
C ASN A 586 -5.10 43.16 -24.91
N VAL A 587 -5.78 42.15 -24.32
CA VAL A 587 -5.95 42.06 -22.87
C VAL A 587 -4.64 41.60 -22.26
N LYS A 588 -4.07 42.42 -21.39
CA LYS A 588 -2.89 42.11 -20.60
C LYS A 588 -3.20 42.29 -19.14
N PHE A 589 -2.78 41.30 -18.35
CA PHE A 589 -2.82 41.39 -16.90
C PHE A 589 -1.50 40.82 -16.36
N PHE A 590 -0.71 41.67 -15.76
CA PHE A 590 0.53 41.34 -15.13
C PHE A 590 0.50 41.73 -13.66
N LEU A 591 0.91 40.85 -12.75
CA LEU A 591 1.03 41.13 -11.33
C LEU A 591 2.28 40.44 -10.78
N GLU A 592 3.14 41.23 -10.17
CA GLU A 592 4.26 40.73 -9.37
C GLU A 592 4.08 41.17 -7.91
N LYS A 593 3.97 40.20 -7.01
CA LYS A 593 3.83 40.42 -5.58
C LYS A 593 4.91 39.61 -4.86
N ASN A 594 5.66 40.25 -3.98
CA ASN A 594 6.62 39.57 -3.11
C ASN A 594 6.11 39.69 -1.67
N SER A 595 5.91 38.51 -1.03
CA SER A 595 5.27 38.44 0.28
C SER A 595 3.95 39.24 0.32
N ASN A 596 3.89 40.32 1.04
CA ASN A 596 2.71 41.17 1.16
C ASN A 596 2.72 42.42 0.26
N LEU A 597 3.78 42.66 -0.50
CA LEU A 597 3.97 43.84 -1.28
C LEU A 597 3.77 43.61 -2.77
N ILE A 598 2.99 44.45 -3.42
CA ILE A 598 2.89 44.48 -4.88
C ILE A 598 4.11 45.22 -5.40
N ASN A 599 4.93 44.57 -6.23
CA ASN A 599 6.10 45.21 -6.86
C ASN A 599 5.76 45.80 -8.21
N SER A 600 4.95 45.12 -8.98
CA SER A 600 4.47 45.65 -10.26
C SER A 600 3.09 45.09 -10.61
N PHE A 601 2.32 45.93 -11.27
CA PHE A 601 0.98 45.62 -11.75
C PHE A 601 0.76 46.32 -13.10
N GLN A 602 0.20 45.63 -14.06
CA GLN A 602 -0.25 46.15 -15.32
C GLN A 602 -1.55 45.48 -15.73
N ILE A 603 -2.52 46.27 -16.11
CA ILE A 603 -3.74 45.83 -16.79
C ILE A 603 -4.03 46.72 -17.97
N SER A 604 -4.39 46.14 -19.11
CA SER A 604 -4.89 46.91 -20.26
C SER A 604 -5.88 46.05 -21.05
N ALA A 605 -6.87 46.71 -21.63
CA ALA A 605 -7.82 46.07 -22.53
C ALA A 605 -8.42 47.12 -23.47
N ASN A 606 -8.62 46.74 -24.75
CA ASN A 606 -9.21 47.60 -25.79
C ASN A 606 -10.61 47.09 -26.18
N LEU A 607 -11.52 48.01 -26.43
CA LEU A 607 -12.84 47.73 -26.99
C LEU A 607 -13.05 48.59 -28.21
N LYS A 608 -13.42 48.04 -29.37
CA LYS A 608 -13.59 48.75 -30.62
C LYS A 608 -12.38 49.64 -31.00
N ASN A 609 -11.17 49.13 -30.79
CA ASN A 609 -9.87 49.78 -31.03
C ASN A 609 -9.55 50.98 -30.11
N GLU A 610 -10.33 51.24 -29.07
CA GLU A 610 -10.03 52.20 -28.03
C GLU A 610 -9.63 51.53 -26.74
N GLU A 611 -8.64 52.06 -26.04
CA GLU A 611 -8.27 51.57 -24.70
C GLU A 611 -9.36 51.93 -23.71
N VAL A 612 -9.95 50.90 -23.09
CA VAL A 612 -11.10 51.07 -22.17
C VAL A 612 -10.75 50.70 -20.74
N ILE A 613 -9.63 49.97 -20.54
CA ILE A 613 -9.04 49.68 -19.24
C ILE A 613 -7.54 49.94 -19.36
N GLU A 614 -7.01 50.67 -18.42
CA GLU A 614 -5.58 50.94 -18.27
C GLU A 614 -5.24 51.00 -16.78
N GLY A 615 -4.24 50.26 -16.37
CA GLY A 615 -3.72 50.30 -14.99
C GLY A 615 -2.27 49.94 -14.96
N THR A 616 -1.49 50.67 -14.21
CA THR A 616 -0.06 50.39 -14.04
C THR A 616 0.43 50.74 -12.65
N PHE A 617 1.38 49.99 -12.19
CA PHE A 617 2.17 50.24 -11.00
C PHE A 617 3.54 49.61 -11.15
N SER A 618 4.58 50.26 -10.69
CA SER A 618 5.91 49.72 -10.55
C SER A 618 6.65 50.41 -9.42
N ASP A 619 7.14 49.64 -8.47
CA ASP A 619 7.92 50.12 -7.34
C ASP A 619 9.28 50.72 -7.72
N LYS A 620 9.80 50.34 -8.90
CA LYS A 620 11.07 50.87 -9.45
C LYS A 620 10.93 52.29 -10.02
N LYS A 621 9.71 52.73 -10.36
CA LYS A 621 9.45 54.03 -10.91
C LYS A 621 8.86 55.01 -9.90
N ASN A 622 7.80 54.64 -9.24
CA ASN A 622 7.13 55.38 -8.17
C ASN A 622 6.19 54.40 -7.45
N ASN A 623 5.81 54.67 -6.21
CA ASN A 623 4.87 53.87 -5.47
C ASN A 623 3.40 54.13 -5.81
N ASN A 624 3.09 54.83 -6.91
CA ASN A 624 1.74 55.18 -7.28
C ASN A 624 1.09 54.09 -8.12
N ILE A 625 -0.13 53.67 -7.74
CA ILE A 625 -1.03 52.88 -8.56
C ILE A 625 -2.04 53.80 -9.25
N GLN A 626 -2.29 53.55 -10.52
CA GLN A 626 -3.41 54.10 -11.23
C GLN A 626 -4.13 52.98 -11.99
N LEU A 627 -5.45 52.88 -11.80
CA LEU A 627 -6.32 52.01 -12.58
C LEU A 627 -7.48 52.89 -13.10
N TYR A 628 -7.64 52.90 -14.41
CA TYR A 628 -8.66 53.67 -15.11
C TYR A 628 -9.53 52.75 -15.97
N SER A 629 -10.82 53.04 -16.05
CA SER A 629 -11.70 52.48 -17.06
C SER A 629 -12.73 53.50 -17.52
N LYS A 630 -12.95 53.59 -18.85
CA LYS A 630 -14.00 54.42 -19.40
C LYS A 630 -15.40 54.10 -18.87
N ASN A 631 -15.61 52.83 -18.51
CA ASN A 631 -16.86 52.35 -17.92
C ASN A 631 -16.52 51.24 -16.92
N ILE A 632 -16.99 51.34 -15.69
CA ILE A 632 -16.75 50.33 -14.64
C ILE A 632 -17.22 48.93 -15.05
N LYS A 633 -18.22 48.84 -15.90
CA LYS A 633 -18.71 47.58 -16.45
C LYS A 633 -17.63 46.81 -17.17
N ASN A 634 -16.65 47.47 -17.79
CA ASN A 634 -15.53 46.76 -18.46
C ASN A 634 -14.69 45.97 -17.47
N ILE A 635 -14.42 46.51 -16.27
CA ILE A 635 -13.68 45.85 -15.22
C ILE A 635 -14.51 44.68 -14.66
N ILE A 636 -15.79 44.91 -14.40
CA ILE A 636 -16.74 43.90 -13.87
C ILE A 636 -16.89 42.74 -14.84
N ASP A 637 -17.06 43.02 -16.13
CA ASP A 637 -17.18 42.00 -17.18
C ASP A 637 -15.96 41.08 -17.26
N ILE A 638 -14.76 41.64 -17.15
CA ILE A 638 -13.52 40.87 -17.23
C ILE A 638 -13.24 40.14 -15.90
N SER A 639 -13.47 40.82 -14.77
CA SER A 639 -13.21 40.22 -13.46
C SER A 639 -14.19 39.10 -13.09
N GLY A 640 -15.45 39.17 -13.54
CA GLY A 640 -16.52 38.27 -13.17
C GLY A 640 -17.21 38.59 -11.86
N LEU A 641 -17.02 39.83 -11.36
CA LEU A 641 -17.76 40.31 -10.20
C LEU A 641 -19.27 40.30 -10.50
N ASP A 642 -20.08 39.82 -9.58
CA ASP A 642 -21.54 39.76 -9.71
C ASP A 642 -22.17 41.06 -9.20
N ILE A 643 -21.81 42.15 -9.88
CA ILE A 643 -22.28 43.48 -9.58
C ILE A 643 -22.81 44.11 -10.86
N ASP A 644 -24.07 44.54 -10.88
CA ASP A 644 -24.70 45.16 -12.03
C ASP A 644 -24.55 46.72 -11.97
N ILE A 645 -23.34 47.19 -12.21
CA ILE A 645 -23.02 48.63 -12.30
C ILE A 645 -22.55 48.95 -13.72
N VAL A 646 -23.06 50.04 -14.25
CA VAL A 646 -22.67 50.56 -15.58
C VAL A 646 -22.41 52.06 -15.48
N GLY A 647 -21.49 52.55 -16.26
CA GLY A 647 -21.15 53.96 -16.29
C GLY A 647 -19.71 54.24 -15.86
N GLY A 648 -19.35 55.53 -15.83
CA GLY A 648 -17.97 55.93 -15.53
C GLY A 648 -17.71 57.36 -15.97
N PRO A 649 -16.44 57.78 -16.00
CA PRO A 649 -15.22 56.97 -15.84
C PRO A 649 -14.98 56.49 -14.41
N PHE A 650 -14.37 55.31 -14.29
CA PHE A 650 -13.83 54.77 -13.06
C PHE A 650 -12.34 55.11 -12.96
N ASN A 651 -11.90 55.55 -11.80
CA ASN A 651 -10.50 55.84 -11.57
C ASN A 651 -10.13 55.49 -10.13
N LEU A 652 -9.05 54.70 -9.99
CA LEU A 652 -8.45 54.38 -8.72
C LEU A 652 -7.01 54.88 -8.76
N LYS A 653 -6.64 55.71 -7.81
CA LYS A 653 -5.30 56.27 -7.66
C LYS A 653 -4.86 56.12 -6.23
N GLY A 654 -3.62 55.75 -6.00
CA GLY A 654 -3.11 55.61 -4.65
C GLY A 654 -1.66 55.16 -4.57
N VAL A 655 -1.22 54.90 -3.40
CA VAL A 655 0.18 54.57 -3.09
C VAL A 655 0.25 53.21 -2.41
N VAL A 656 1.19 52.40 -2.83
CA VAL A 656 1.54 51.14 -2.13
C VAL A 656 2.47 51.47 -0.97
N ASN A 657 2.04 51.15 0.26
CA ASN A 657 2.85 51.37 1.45
C ASN A 657 3.72 50.13 1.73
N LYS A 658 5.06 50.32 1.79
CA LYS A 658 6.02 49.28 2.02
C LYS A 658 6.32 49.03 3.52
N GLN A 659 5.91 49.93 4.41
CA GLN A 659 6.32 49.90 5.82
C GLN A 659 5.24 49.38 6.78
N ASP A 660 3.98 49.39 6.41
CA ASP A 660 2.86 48.93 7.22
C ASP A 660 2.16 47.74 6.57
N ASN A 661 1.40 46.96 7.37
CA ASN A 661 0.53 45.89 6.87
C ASN A 661 -0.54 46.31 5.87
N GLU A 662 -0.57 47.59 5.53
CA GLU A 662 -1.42 48.18 4.48
C GLU A 662 -0.74 48.02 3.12
N MET A 663 -1.35 47.21 2.23
CA MET A 663 -0.82 46.97 0.89
C MET A 663 -1.02 48.21 -0.02
N PHE A 664 -2.11 48.93 0.15
CA PHE A 664 -2.47 50.06 -0.71
C PHE A 664 -3.36 51.06 0.04
N THR A 665 -3.08 52.37 -0.15
CA THR A 665 -3.94 53.45 0.30
C THR A 665 -4.22 54.37 -0.91
N GLY A 666 -5.48 54.69 -1.16
CA GLY A 666 -5.82 55.46 -2.35
C GLY A 666 -7.24 55.98 -2.38
N GLU A 667 -7.49 56.73 -3.44
CA GLU A 667 -8.82 57.28 -3.75
C GLU A 667 -9.44 56.52 -4.92
N LEU A 668 -10.69 56.12 -4.73
CA LEU A 668 -11.55 55.56 -5.77
C LEU A 668 -12.53 56.65 -6.21
N SER A 669 -12.69 56.84 -7.50
CA SER A 669 -13.72 57.73 -8.03
C SER A 669 -14.45 57.10 -9.22
N LEU A 670 -15.74 57.29 -9.26
CA LEU A 670 -16.62 56.83 -10.32
C LEU A 670 -17.49 58.01 -10.79
N GLY A 671 -17.47 58.32 -12.07
CA GLY A 671 -18.29 59.34 -12.67
C GLY A 671 -19.76 58.93 -12.72
N LYS A 672 -20.52 59.46 -13.66
CA LYS A 672 -21.95 59.14 -13.79
C LYS A 672 -22.14 57.63 -14.01
N PHE A 673 -22.90 56.96 -13.12
CA PHE A 673 -23.13 55.51 -13.17
C PHE A 673 -24.54 55.14 -12.74
N SER A 674 -24.96 53.95 -13.12
CA SER A 674 -26.22 53.32 -12.70
C SER A 674 -26.00 51.97 -12.07
N ILE A 675 -26.74 51.67 -11.02
CA ILE A 675 -26.78 50.32 -10.40
C ILE A 675 -28.08 49.67 -10.85
N LEU A 676 -27.97 48.57 -11.64
CA LEU A 676 -29.13 47.94 -12.30
C LEU A 676 -29.79 46.91 -11.40
N LYS A 677 -29.02 46.12 -10.65
CA LYS A 677 -29.53 45.08 -9.73
C LYS A 677 -28.64 44.99 -8.50
N LEU A 678 -29.12 45.47 -7.37
CA LEU A 678 -28.46 45.28 -6.10
C LEU A 678 -29.51 44.85 -5.03
N PRO A 679 -29.70 43.57 -4.77
CA PRO A 679 -30.70 43.08 -3.80
C PRO A 679 -30.58 43.71 -2.42
N ILE A 680 -29.33 43.99 -1.99
CA ILE A 680 -29.05 44.62 -0.71
C ILE A 680 -29.53 46.11 -0.75
N PHE A 681 -29.29 46.83 -1.85
CA PHE A 681 -29.68 48.22 -2.00
C PHE A 681 -31.20 48.37 -2.10
N ALA A 682 -31.86 47.45 -2.82
CA ALA A 682 -33.33 47.37 -2.85
C ALA A 682 -33.92 47.15 -1.45
N LYS A 683 -33.29 46.27 -0.63
CA LYS A 683 -33.70 46.10 0.77
C LYS A 683 -33.50 47.36 1.60
N LEU A 684 -32.39 48.09 1.42
CA LEU A 684 -32.14 49.33 2.10
C LEU A 684 -33.23 50.34 1.81
N LEU A 685 -33.57 50.56 0.54
CA LEU A 685 -34.61 51.48 0.11
C LEU A 685 -36.00 51.04 0.63
N ASN A 686 -36.33 49.77 0.55
CA ASN A 686 -37.61 49.25 1.04
C ASN A 686 -37.77 49.42 2.58
N ILE A 687 -36.73 49.22 3.34
CA ILE A 687 -36.76 49.37 4.80
C ILE A 687 -36.76 50.84 5.18
N SER A 688 -35.99 51.67 4.48
CA SER A 688 -35.76 53.08 4.84
C SER A 688 -36.75 54.06 4.24
N LEU A 689 -37.22 53.79 3.03
CA LEU A 689 -38.11 54.69 2.27
C LEU A 689 -39.07 53.87 1.38
N PRO A 690 -40.15 53.28 1.96
CA PRO A 690 -41.09 52.45 1.21
C PRO A 690 -41.74 53.10 0.00
N SER A 691 -41.82 54.41 -0.03
CA SER A 691 -42.39 55.19 -1.17
C SER A 691 -41.50 55.16 -2.40
N LEU A 692 -40.25 54.68 -2.33
CA LEU A 692 -39.34 54.60 -3.46
C LEU A 692 -39.34 53.22 -4.16
N THR A 693 -40.11 52.28 -3.67
CA THR A 693 -40.18 50.96 -4.28
C THR A 693 -40.70 51.00 -5.74
N SER A 694 -41.49 51.98 -6.09
CA SER A 694 -41.94 52.18 -7.46
C SER A 694 -40.80 52.54 -8.45
N LEU A 695 -39.66 53.05 -7.96
CA LEU A 695 -38.48 53.32 -8.75
C LEU A 695 -37.63 52.07 -9.04
N LEU A 696 -37.91 50.96 -8.35
CA LEU A 696 -37.21 49.68 -8.51
C LEU A 696 -37.91 48.77 -9.54
N ASP A 697 -39.14 49.06 -9.94
CA ASP A 697 -39.94 48.28 -10.88
C ASP A 697 -39.61 48.53 -12.35
N ASP A 698 -39.00 49.66 -12.68
CA ASP A 698 -38.50 49.92 -14.02
C ASP A 698 -37.08 49.39 -14.17
N ASN A 699 -36.80 48.58 -15.18
CA ASN A 699 -35.49 47.99 -15.53
C ASN A 699 -34.35 49.03 -15.73
N SER A 700 -34.57 50.30 -15.42
CA SER A 700 -33.65 51.42 -15.62
C SER A 700 -32.57 51.58 -14.53
N GLY A 701 -32.68 50.86 -13.37
CA GLY A 701 -31.76 50.98 -12.24
C GLY A 701 -31.76 52.35 -11.57
N ILE A 702 -30.89 52.56 -10.59
CA ILE A 702 -30.73 53.83 -9.86
C ILE A 702 -29.53 54.56 -10.40
N ASN A 703 -29.74 55.82 -10.85
CA ASN A 703 -28.72 56.70 -11.42
C ASN A 703 -28.00 57.49 -10.34
N PHE A 704 -26.68 57.54 -10.41
CA PHE A 704 -25.82 58.31 -9.54
C PHE A 704 -24.96 59.29 -10.39
N LYS A 705 -24.73 60.48 -9.87
CA LYS A 705 -23.86 61.43 -10.46
C LYS A 705 -22.40 61.12 -10.33
N SER A 706 -22.02 60.64 -9.16
CA SER A 706 -20.65 60.25 -8.85
C SER A 706 -20.56 59.44 -7.56
N ALA A 707 -19.51 58.65 -7.45
CA ALA A 707 -19.04 58.08 -6.18
C ALA A 707 -17.56 58.41 -6.00
N SER A 708 -17.15 58.60 -4.74
CA SER A 708 -15.73 58.68 -4.35
C SER A 708 -15.55 58.09 -3.00
N ALA A 709 -14.38 57.46 -2.77
CA ALA A 709 -14.01 56.86 -1.48
C ALA A 709 -12.50 56.92 -1.29
N GLU A 710 -12.07 57.18 -0.07
CA GLU A 710 -10.71 56.83 0.38
C GLU A 710 -10.73 55.41 0.82
N ILE A 711 -9.82 54.60 0.29
CA ILE A 711 -9.71 53.16 0.60
C ILE A 711 -8.33 52.78 1.05
N LYS A 712 -8.27 51.82 1.96
CA LYS A 712 -7.05 51.13 2.37
C LYS A 712 -7.24 49.62 2.16
N VAL A 713 -6.35 49.04 1.41
CA VAL A 713 -6.41 47.62 1.06
C VAL A 713 -5.30 46.89 1.78
N ASN A 714 -5.66 45.87 2.55
CA ASN A 714 -4.75 44.98 3.21
C ASN A 714 -5.13 43.50 2.98
N ASN A 715 -4.38 42.58 3.55
CA ASN A 715 -4.64 41.14 3.37
C ASN A 715 -5.98 40.67 3.94
N SER A 716 -6.61 41.45 4.81
CA SER A 716 -7.86 41.08 5.46
C SER A 716 -9.10 41.65 4.78
N GLY A 717 -8.93 42.71 3.95
CA GLY A 717 -10.05 43.34 3.25
C GLY A 717 -9.74 44.74 2.70
N ILE A 718 -10.79 45.43 2.29
CA ILE A 718 -10.77 46.81 1.86
C ILE A 718 -11.45 47.65 2.96
N ASP A 719 -10.69 48.53 3.60
CA ASP A 719 -11.22 49.52 4.52
C ASP A 719 -11.64 50.74 3.76
N ILE A 720 -12.93 51.11 3.78
CA ILE A 720 -13.51 52.31 3.22
C ILE A 720 -13.48 53.36 4.34
N VAL A 721 -12.62 54.38 4.20
CA VAL A 721 -12.44 55.39 5.23
C VAL A 721 -13.53 56.48 5.08
N ASP A 722 -13.62 57.05 3.91
CA ASP A 722 -14.63 58.08 3.59
C ASP A 722 -15.21 57.81 2.21
N GLY A 723 -16.38 57.17 2.16
CA GLY A 723 -17.13 56.91 0.92
C GLY A 723 -18.29 57.89 0.78
N VAL A 724 -18.41 58.50 -0.38
CA VAL A 724 -19.51 59.41 -0.71
C VAL A 724 -20.10 59.05 -2.07
N ILE A 725 -21.41 58.83 -2.13
CA ILE A 725 -22.16 58.58 -3.35
C ILE A 725 -23.20 59.67 -3.49
N LYS A 726 -23.24 60.30 -4.66
CA LYS A 726 -24.20 61.38 -5.00
C LYS A 726 -25.15 60.84 -6.04
N ALA A 727 -26.45 60.96 -5.79
CA ALA A 727 -27.47 60.65 -6.79
C ALA A 727 -27.49 61.69 -7.92
N ASP A 728 -28.00 61.32 -9.10
CA ASP A 728 -28.26 62.25 -10.19
C ASP A 728 -29.51 63.06 -9.86
N SER A 729 -29.54 64.25 -10.36
CA SER A 729 -30.68 65.25 -10.20
C SER A 729 -32.03 64.71 -10.70
N ASP A 730 -32.01 63.62 -11.47
CA ASP A 730 -33.21 63.01 -12.04
C ASP A 730 -33.91 62.02 -11.06
N VAL A 731 -33.40 61.83 -9.84
CA VAL A 731 -34.05 61.02 -8.79
C VAL A 731 -34.48 62.00 -7.63
N PRO A 732 -35.55 62.74 -7.75
CA PRO A 732 -35.99 63.67 -6.70
C PRO A 732 -36.68 62.88 -5.57
N ILE A 733 -36.02 62.79 -4.40
CA ILE A 733 -36.62 62.38 -3.14
C ILE A 733 -36.97 63.70 -2.40
N PHE A 734 -38.23 63.97 -2.16
CA PHE A 734 -38.64 65.16 -1.51
C PHE A 734 -38.16 66.50 -2.21
N GLY A 735 -37.94 66.47 -3.51
CA GLY A 735 -37.48 67.66 -4.25
C GLY A 735 -35.98 67.90 -4.16
N SER A 736 -35.18 66.95 -3.70
CA SER A 736 -33.72 67.02 -3.54
C SER A 736 -33.00 65.72 -4.02
N SER A 737 -31.75 65.87 -4.46
CA SER A 737 -30.92 64.75 -4.83
C SER A 737 -30.49 63.97 -3.58
N LEU A 738 -30.38 62.63 -3.73
CA LEU A 738 -29.98 61.75 -2.67
C LEU A 738 -28.46 61.63 -2.63
N GLY A 739 -27.89 61.61 -1.41
CA GLY A 739 -26.49 61.18 -1.16
C GLY A 739 -26.37 60.07 -0.17
N MET A 740 -25.24 59.39 -0.19
CA MET A 740 -24.93 58.33 0.72
C MET A 740 -23.48 58.46 1.18
N THR A 741 -23.24 58.30 2.48
CA THR A 741 -21.90 58.12 3.00
C THR A 741 -21.68 56.63 3.37
N LEU A 742 -20.45 56.16 3.23
CA LEU A 742 -20.05 54.80 3.52
C LEU A 742 -18.74 54.81 4.29
N SER A 743 -18.64 54.00 5.33
CA SER A 743 -17.37 53.71 6.02
C SER A 743 -17.40 52.31 6.61
N GLY A 744 -16.25 51.66 6.69
CA GLY A 744 -16.16 50.28 7.23
C GLY A 744 -15.32 49.36 6.36
N VAL A 745 -15.49 48.07 6.53
CA VAL A 745 -14.62 47.06 5.96
C VAL A 745 -15.40 46.11 5.06
N TYR A 746 -14.92 45.95 3.83
CA TYR A 746 -15.29 44.84 2.98
C TYR A 746 -14.26 43.72 3.16
N GLY A 747 -14.65 42.58 3.78
CA GLY A 747 -13.74 41.53 4.19
C GLY A 747 -13.36 40.56 3.10
N PHE A 748 -12.07 40.16 3.02
CA PHE A 748 -11.58 39.03 2.25
C PHE A 748 -11.42 37.78 3.16
N SER A 749 -10.86 37.99 4.34
CA SER A 749 -10.67 36.97 5.37
C SER A 749 -11.32 37.32 6.71
N LYS A 750 -11.77 38.56 6.89
CA LYS A 750 -12.59 38.99 8.01
C LYS A 750 -14.02 39.26 7.54
N LYS A 751 -14.99 39.32 8.46
CA LYS A 751 -16.38 39.60 8.12
C LYS A 751 -16.54 41.02 7.55
N THR A 752 -17.35 41.16 6.52
CA THR A 752 -17.75 42.46 5.96
C THR A 752 -18.63 43.21 6.95
N ASP A 753 -18.29 44.46 7.22
CA ASP A 753 -19.05 45.37 8.08
C ASP A 753 -18.89 46.82 7.61
N ILE A 754 -19.90 47.34 6.91
CA ILE A 754 -19.92 48.66 6.33
C ILE A 754 -21.11 49.43 6.92
N SER A 755 -20.83 50.56 7.50
CA SER A 755 -21.85 51.48 7.97
C SER A 755 -21.99 52.69 7.02
N GLY A 756 -23.17 53.27 6.94
CA GLY A 756 -23.43 54.44 6.10
C GLY A 756 -24.65 55.23 6.50
N THR A 757 -24.77 56.36 5.91
CA THR A 757 -25.92 57.25 6.09
C THR A 757 -26.46 57.70 4.74
N LEU A 758 -27.72 57.53 4.53
CA LEU A 758 -28.46 58.00 3.37
C LEU A 758 -29.00 59.43 3.66
N VAL A 759 -28.62 60.42 2.87
CA VAL A 759 -28.93 61.81 3.14
C VAL A 759 -29.54 62.54 1.90
N PRO A 760 -30.54 63.36 2.05
CA PRO A 760 -30.97 64.31 1.01
C PRO A 760 -29.89 65.39 0.86
N LEU A 761 -29.38 65.65 -0.36
CA LEU A 761 -28.29 66.62 -0.61
C LEU A 761 -28.76 68.05 -0.76
N GLU A 762 -30.01 68.25 -1.14
CA GLU A 762 -30.61 69.55 -1.30
C GLU A 762 -32.04 69.56 -0.73
N GLY A 763 -32.55 70.69 -0.42
CA GLY A 763 -33.94 70.87 0.03
C GLY A 763 -34.12 70.79 1.51
N PHE A 764 -34.62 69.62 2.00
CA PHE A 764 -35.04 69.40 3.38
C PHE A 764 -33.92 69.64 4.45
N ASN A 765 -32.70 69.26 4.14
CA ASN A 765 -31.56 69.43 5.07
C ASN A 765 -31.00 70.86 5.08
N THR A 766 -31.33 71.72 4.09
CA THR A 766 -30.81 73.05 4.08
C THR A 766 -31.89 74.06 4.54
N ALA A 767 -33.13 73.66 4.58
CA ALA A 767 -34.22 74.54 4.96
C ALA A 767 -34.11 75.12 6.39
N PRO A 768 -33.81 74.26 7.42
CA PRO A 768 -33.59 74.75 8.77
C PRO A 768 -32.35 75.62 8.93
N SER A 769 -31.30 75.43 8.09
CA SER A 769 -30.07 76.23 8.14
C SER A 769 -30.23 77.68 7.66
N LYS A 770 -31.34 77.95 7.01
CA LYS A 770 -31.69 79.26 6.55
C LYS A 770 -32.50 80.06 7.59
N LEU A 771 -32.88 79.52 8.70
CA LEU A 771 -33.51 80.13 9.82
C LEU A 771 -32.51 80.99 10.62
N PRO A 772 -32.82 82.32 10.91
CA PRO A 772 -31.79 83.22 11.45
C PRO A 772 -31.22 82.84 12.85
N ILE A 773 -31.92 82.04 13.62
CA ILE A 773 -31.55 81.73 15.02
C ILE A 773 -31.00 80.32 15.16
N VAL A 774 -31.28 79.44 14.25
CA VAL A 774 -30.98 78.00 14.38
C VAL A 774 -30.08 77.47 13.23
N GLY A 775 -29.89 78.36 12.19
CA GLY A 775 -29.12 77.96 10.98
C GLY A 775 -27.70 77.54 11.20
N GLY A 776 -27.03 78.05 12.27
CA GLY A 776 -25.66 77.60 12.64
C GLY A 776 -25.58 76.24 13.37
N LEU A 777 -26.65 75.94 14.09
CA LEU A 777 -26.77 74.65 14.82
C LEU A 777 -27.06 73.46 13.90
N PHE A 778 -27.63 73.75 12.77
CA PHE A 778 -28.06 72.77 11.77
C PHE A 778 -27.12 72.66 10.57
N LYS A 779 -26.11 73.52 10.44
CA LYS A 779 -25.02 73.29 9.49
C LYS A 779 -24.06 72.34 10.15
N GLY A 780 -24.33 71.00 9.97
CA GLY A 780 -23.39 69.97 10.45
C GLY A 780 -21.99 70.24 9.88
N GLY A 781 -21.00 70.33 10.75
CA GLY A 781 -19.63 70.54 10.36
C GLY A 781 -19.13 69.50 9.34
N GLU A 782 -18.30 70.01 8.46
CA GLU A 782 -17.57 69.29 7.39
C GLU A 782 -18.35 68.63 6.26
N LYS A 783 -18.11 69.22 5.11
CA LYS A 783 -18.45 68.83 3.75
C LYS A 783 -19.34 67.62 3.51
N GLY A 784 -20.64 67.83 3.35
CA GLY A 784 -21.53 66.86 2.71
C GLY A 784 -22.44 66.06 3.64
N GLN A 785 -22.43 66.34 4.94
CA GLN A 785 -23.37 65.72 5.88
C GLN A 785 -24.66 66.54 5.96
N GLY A 786 -25.78 66.00 5.47
CA GLY A 786 -27.08 66.52 5.67
C GLY A 786 -27.47 66.45 7.16
N LEU A 787 -28.41 67.40 7.54
CA LEU A 787 -28.91 67.45 8.93
C LEU A 787 -29.78 66.29 9.31
N ILE A 788 -30.37 65.61 8.36
CA ILE A 788 -31.27 64.46 8.57
C ILE A 788 -30.81 63.32 7.60
N GLY A 789 -30.60 62.14 8.16
CA GLY A 789 -30.18 60.98 7.38
C GLY A 789 -30.65 59.66 7.98
N ILE A 790 -30.69 58.62 7.19
CA ILE A 790 -31.05 57.29 7.61
C ILE A 790 -29.78 56.47 7.73
N ASN A 791 -29.44 56.06 8.92
CA ASN A 791 -28.27 55.20 9.17
C ASN A 791 -28.58 53.75 8.76
N PHE A 792 -27.61 53.13 8.12
CA PHE A 792 -27.66 51.72 7.79
C PHE A 792 -26.31 51.03 8.04
N ARG A 793 -26.38 49.68 8.15
CA ARG A 793 -25.22 48.81 8.30
C ARG A 793 -25.38 47.61 7.40
N ILE A 794 -24.36 47.34 6.58
CA ILE A 794 -24.23 46.11 5.78
C ILE A 794 -23.24 45.23 6.49
N TYR A 795 -23.66 44.05 6.89
CA TYR A 795 -22.80 43.10 7.65
C TYR A 795 -22.98 41.66 7.18
N GLU A 796 -21.95 40.88 7.37
CA GLU A 796 -21.94 39.46 7.07
C GLU A 796 -22.32 38.66 8.31
N ASP A 797 -23.33 37.79 8.18
CA ASP A 797 -23.77 36.92 9.26
C ASP A 797 -22.82 35.74 9.50
N GLU A 798 -23.15 34.84 10.46
CA GLU A 798 -22.34 33.64 10.78
C GLU A 798 -22.28 32.61 9.62
N LYS A 799 -23.21 32.71 8.67
CA LYS A 799 -23.30 31.83 7.48
C LYS A 799 -22.63 32.41 6.24
N GLY A 800 -21.93 33.56 6.35
CA GLY A 800 -21.29 34.23 5.22
C GLY A 800 -22.25 34.99 4.32
N LYS A 801 -23.49 35.25 4.77
CA LYS A 801 -24.48 35.99 3.98
C LYS A 801 -24.52 37.47 4.37
N LEU A 802 -24.44 38.31 3.37
CA LEU A 802 -24.59 39.77 3.57
C LEU A 802 -26.03 40.15 3.94
N ASN A 803 -26.17 40.84 5.06
CA ASN A 803 -27.43 41.38 5.56
C ASN A 803 -27.34 42.89 5.70
N ILE A 804 -28.50 43.53 5.68
CA ILE A 804 -28.59 44.97 5.89
C ILE A 804 -29.54 45.27 7.04
N GLN A 805 -29.15 46.20 7.87
CA GLN A 805 -29.94 46.73 8.96
C GLN A 805 -30.03 48.24 8.78
N SER A 806 -31.19 48.84 8.88
CA SER A 806 -31.38 50.31 8.91
C SER A 806 -32.12 50.75 10.15
N ASN A 807 -31.82 51.95 10.58
CA ASN A 807 -32.53 52.62 11.64
C ASN A 807 -33.34 53.81 11.13
N PRO A 808 -34.62 53.60 10.78
CA PRO A 808 -35.47 54.63 10.22
C PRO A 808 -35.72 55.81 11.20
N LEU A 809 -35.60 55.57 12.52
CA LEU A 809 -35.77 56.61 13.54
C LEU A 809 -34.66 57.66 13.50
N SER A 810 -33.53 57.37 12.85
CA SER A 810 -32.44 58.34 12.66
C SER A 810 -32.85 59.57 11.81
N ILE A 811 -33.94 59.45 11.04
CA ILE A 811 -34.52 60.58 10.26
C ILE A 811 -34.90 61.76 11.18
N LEU A 812 -35.32 61.47 12.41
CA LEU A 812 -35.79 62.45 13.36
C LEU A 812 -34.67 63.05 14.21
N THR A 813 -33.44 62.55 14.12
CA THR A 813 -32.31 63.00 14.94
C THR A 813 -31.40 63.99 14.15
N PRO A 814 -31.07 65.15 14.64
CA PRO A 814 -30.11 66.06 14.03
C PRO A 814 -28.75 65.37 13.80
N GLY A 815 -28.07 65.65 12.70
CA GLY A 815 -26.87 64.95 12.25
C GLY A 815 -25.74 64.87 13.27
N PHE A 816 -25.60 65.83 14.22
CA PHE A 816 -24.59 65.80 15.27
C PHE A 816 -24.92 64.76 16.37
N LEU A 817 -26.23 64.50 16.61
CA LEU A 817 -26.67 63.50 17.61
C LEU A 817 -26.63 62.05 17.04
N GLN A 818 -26.59 61.88 15.74
CA GLN A 818 -26.50 60.54 15.09
C GLN A 818 -25.15 59.82 15.32
N ARG A 819 -24.14 60.58 15.81
CA ARG A 819 -22.84 59.97 16.23
C ARG A 819 -22.87 59.45 17.66
N ILE A 820 -23.95 59.66 18.42
CA ILE A 820 -24.07 59.29 19.85
C ILE A 820 -24.96 58.03 19.96
N PHE A 821 -25.79 57.75 19.04
CA PHE A 821 -26.65 56.57 18.92
C PHE A 821 -26.23 55.70 17.71
#